data_37ac29714e79b874c2594195b604565e
#
_entry.id   37ac29714e79b874c2594195b604565e
#
_cell.length_a   1.000
_cell.length_b   1.000
_cell.length_c   1.000
_cell.angle_alpha   90.00
_cell.angle_beta   90.00
_cell.angle_gamma   90.00
#
_symmetry.space_group_name_H-M   'P 1'
#
loop_
_entity.id
_entity.type
_entity.pdbx_description
1 polymer ?
#
loop_
_entity_poly.entity_id
_entity_poly.type
_entity_poly.pdbx_seq_one_letter_code
_entity_poly.pdbx_strand_id
1 'polypeptide(L)'
;MKFTDGQWLLQPGVAAHYATQAYAVEIHDDRVVVLATTRPIRHRGDTLQGPTLTLTLSSPLPGVVRVQVAHYEASQAPRLHVPMPGATAPRVTIEESDQRVTLTSGALSVDVLKGDGWGLVFREGERVLTRSDGRGMGYLQWAGKGNYMHEQLSLAVGETVYGLGERFTPWVKNGQVVENTNRDGGTACEQAYKSVPFYMTNRGYGVLVNEAGPVSFEVASEKVARVQFSREGESLDYVVIAGPTPKDVVGRLTALTGRAPLPPAWSFGLWLTTSFTTNYDEATTTSFIDEMKRRELPLSVFHFDCFWMREFQWCDFEWDRRQFPDPEAMLARLHARGLKISLWINPYIAQKSPLFAEGAAAGYFIKRSNGLVFQTDQWQPGMAIVDFTNPAAVAWYQGHLRRLLAMGVDCFKTDFGERIPDKDVVYFDGSDPVEMHNLYALQYNEAVYNLLVEVRGEEEAVVFARSTYASGQRYPVHWGGDCWSNFESMAESLRGGLSLTTCGFAFWSHDIGGFEGNPPPAVYKRWIQFGLLSSHSRLHGSSFYRVPWLVDEESCTVLQAFTRLKHRLMPYLYAQAIAATQTGVPMMRSMVMEYPRDPACTTLDRQYHLGDSLLVAPVFTESGDVDFYLPEGTWTHLLSGEVKAGGRWHQEKHDFLSLPLYVAANTVIPWGSEAERPAYDFENGVTLRVFALADGATATFTVASLQGGIAARGNVHRDGQRYVATVAEGALRNWSLEVDGRRSDAQSTATSLTWDA
;
A
#
# COMPACT_ATOMS: atom_id res chain seq x y z
N MET A 1 4.62 12.11 19.85
CA MET A 1 5.30 13.13 20.72
C MET A 1 5.24 12.67 22.17
N LYS A 2 6.33 12.77 22.94
CA LYS A 2 6.42 12.35 24.34
C LYS A 2 6.10 13.51 25.26
N PHE A 3 5.09 13.34 26.12
CA PHE A 3 4.63 14.38 27.08
C PHE A 3 5.10 14.11 28.51
N THR A 4 5.56 12.90 28.81
CA THR A 4 6.02 12.52 30.15
C THR A 4 7.54 12.44 30.24
N ASP A 5 8.08 12.68 31.44
CA ASP A 5 9.46 12.41 31.81
C ASP A 5 9.45 11.21 32.77
N GLY A 6 9.76 10.05 32.20
CA GLY A 6 9.60 8.78 32.91
C GLY A 6 8.13 8.40 33.15
N GLN A 7 7.84 7.82 34.31
CA GLN A 7 6.52 7.26 34.59
C GLN A 7 5.52 8.29 35.17
N TRP A 8 5.99 9.23 35.97
CA TRP A 8 5.15 10.06 36.84
C TRP A 8 5.14 11.55 36.49
N LEU A 9 6.28 12.06 36.01
CA LEU A 9 6.45 13.47 35.75
C LEU A 9 6.00 13.82 34.33
N LEU A 10 5.57 15.05 34.15
CA LEU A 10 5.36 15.64 32.82
C LEU A 10 6.64 16.33 32.36
N GLN A 11 6.83 16.45 31.05
CA GLN A 11 7.89 17.28 30.48
C GLN A 11 7.75 18.74 30.97
N PRO A 12 8.84 19.47 31.15
CA PRO A 12 8.79 20.89 31.52
C PRO A 12 7.88 21.69 30.57
N GLY A 13 6.95 22.46 31.18
CA GLY A 13 6.00 23.28 30.43
C GLY A 13 4.75 22.54 29.93
N VAL A 14 4.61 21.25 30.19
CA VAL A 14 3.39 20.49 29.87
C VAL A 14 2.40 20.58 31.04
N ALA A 15 1.17 20.97 30.72
CA ALA A 15 -0.01 20.80 31.56
C ALA A 15 -0.95 19.80 30.91
N ALA A 16 -1.29 18.72 31.60
CA ALA A 16 -2.12 17.64 31.08
C ALA A 16 -3.48 17.56 31.80
N HIS A 17 -4.53 17.48 31.00
CA HIS A 17 -5.91 17.35 31.44
C HIS A 17 -6.50 16.05 30.89
N TYR A 18 -6.31 14.97 31.62
CA TYR A 18 -6.77 13.64 31.23
C TYR A 18 -8.24 13.42 31.59
N ALA A 19 -8.98 12.73 30.75
CA ALA A 19 -10.31 12.24 31.09
C ALA A 19 -10.26 11.41 32.40
N THR A 20 -11.12 11.76 33.33
CA THR A 20 -11.12 11.18 34.68
C THR A 20 -12.44 10.49 34.98
N GLN A 21 -13.55 10.97 34.41
CA GLN A 21 -14.90 10.50 34.70
C GLN A 21 -15.81 10.73 33.51
N ALA A 22 -16.63 9.77 33.14
CA ALA A 22 -17.77 9.96 32.24
C ALA A 22 -18.91 10.59 33.08
N TYR A 23 -18.98 11.92 33.11
CA TYR A 23 -19.87 12.66 33.95
C TYR A 23 -21.33 12.58 33.51
N ALA A 24 -21.56 12.72 32.20
CA ALA A 24 -22.86 12.57 31.59
C ALA A 24 -22.75 11.74 30.32
N VAL A 25 -23.77 10.92 30.05
CA VAL A 25 -23.86 10.10 28.87
C VAL A 25 -25.25 10.30 28.26
N GLU A 26 -25.28 10.72 26.99
CA GLU A 26 -26.48 10.87 26.19
C GLU A 26 -26.54 9.77 25.15
N ILE A 27 -27.66 9.06 25.09
CA ILE A 27 -27.88 7.93 24.16
C ILE A 27 -28.82 8.38 23.06
N HIS A 28 -28.37 8.23 21.82
CA HIS A 28 -29.13 8.41 20.59
C HIS A 28 -29.32 7.08 19.87
N ASP A 29 -30.13 7.03 18.83
CA ASP A 29 -30.39 5.79 18.09
C ASP A 29 -29.15 5.21 17.40
N ASP A 30 -28.18 6.06 17.03
CA ASP A 30 -27.02 5.74 16.22
C ASP A 30 -25.67 6.02 16.88
N ARG A 31 -25.67 6.67 18.05
CA ARG A 31 -24.46 7.12 18.74
C ARG A 31 -24.62 7.31 20.23
N VAL A 32 -23.48 7.36 20.91
CA VAL A 32 -23.37 7.73 22.32
C VAL A 32 -22.54 9.00 22.41
N VAL A 33 -23.03 10.01 23.16
CA VAL A 33 -22.30 11.25 23.44
C VAL A 33 -21.93 11.26 24.92
N VAL A 34 -20.66 11.49 25.23
CA VAL A 34 -20.11 11.46 26.59
C VAL A 34 -19.49 12.80 26.94
N LEU A 35 -19.93 13.42 28.00
CA LEU A 35 -19.23 14.53 28.63
C LEU A 35 -18.23 13.95 29.63
N ALA A 36 -16.94 13.95 29.29
CA ALA A 36 -15.86 13.51 30.14
C ALA A 36 -15.25 14.73 30.89
N THR A 37 -15.14 14.63 32.21
CA THR A 37 -14.46 15.65 32.99
C THR A 37 -13.00 15.28 33.22
N THR A 38 -12.12 16.28 33.33
CA THR A 38 -10.68 16.09 33.56
C THR A 38 -10.28 16.11 35.02
N ARG A 39 -11.28 16.12 35.91
CA ARG A 39 -11.16 15.95 37.35
C ARG A 39 -12.44 15.33 37.89
N PRO A 40 -12.41 14.65 39.07
CA PRO A 40 -13.61 14.09 39.67
C PRO A 40 -14.59 15.18 40.06
N ILE A 41 -15.86 15.01 39.73
CA ILE A 41 -16.96 15.90 40.13
C ILE A 41 -17.71 15.25 41.28
N ARG A 42 -17.56 15.79 42.51
CA ARG A 42 -18.19 15.31 43.73
C ARG A 42 -19.40 16.16 44.13
N HIS A 43 -19.37 17.42 43.71
CA HIS A 43 -20.47 18.37 43.95
C HIS A 43 -20.49 19.46 42.86
N ARG A 44 -21.55 20.23 42.79
CA ARG A 44 -21.76 21.24 41.72
C ARG A 44 -20.62 22.25 41.55
N GLY A 45 -19.90 22.58 42.62
CA GLY A 45 -18.77 23.52 42.60
C GLY A 45 -17.54 22.94 41.84
N ASP A 46 -17.40 21.62 41.78
CA ASP A 46 -16.30 20.96 41.06
C ASP A 46 -16.43 21.08 39.53
N THR A 47 -17.58 21.51 39.02
CA THR A 47 -17.79 21.75 37.60
C THR A 47 -17.11 23.02 37.07
N LEU A 48 -16.55 23.84 37.95
CA LEU A 48 -15.82 25.04 37.59
C LEU A 48 -14.32 24.77 37.44
N GLN A 49 -13.64 25.59 36.61
CA GLN A 49 -12.16 25.64 36.52
C GLN A 49 -11.51 24.31 36.06
N GLY A 50 -12.08 23.64 35.08
CA GLY A 50 -11.47 22.46 34.47
C GLY A 50 -11.95 22.27 33.04
N PRO A 51 -11.08 21.84 32.13
CA PRO A 51 -11.51 21.46 30.79
C PRO A 51 -12.44 20.24 30.85
N THR A 52 -13.35 20.16 29.88
CA THR A 52 -14.15 18.98 29.60
C THR A 52 -13.84 18.47 28.20
N LEU A 53 -14.06 17.20 27.99
CA LEU A 53 -13.94 16.56 26.68
C LEU A 53 -15.30 16.02 26.27
N THR A 54 -15.79 16.42 25.10
CA THR A 54 -16.99 15.84 24.51
C THR A 54 -16.60 14.73 23.57
N LEU A 55 -17.06 13.50 23.86
CA LEU A 55 -16.82 12.35 23.01
C LEU A 55 -18.09 11.95 22.27
N THR A 56 -17.95 11.59 21.01
CA THR A 56 -19.01 10.94 20.24
C THR A 56 -18.52 9.57 19.78
N LEU A 57 -19.23 8.52 20.19
CA LEU A 57 -19.01 7.15 19.77
C LEU A 57 -20.06 6.77 18.73
N SER A 58 -19.65 6.32 17.56
CA SER A 58 -20.52 5.92 16.45
C SER A 58 -19.90 4.78 15.65
N SER A 59 -20.62 4.28 14.65
CA SER A 59 -20.08 3.25 13.76
C SER A 59 -20.23 3.65 12.30
N PRO A 60 -19.12 3.77 11.54
CA PRO A 60 -19.18 4.02 10.11
C PRO A 60 -19.34 2.75 9.27
N LEU A 61 -19.08 1.56 9.84
CA LEU A 61 -19.15 0.26 9.16
C LEU A 61 -19.32 -0.87 10.19
N PRO A 62 -19.99 -2.00 9.89
CA PRO A 62 -20.06 -3.12 10.82
C PRO A 62 -18.70 -3.63 11.28
N GLY A 63 -18.47 -3.76 12.59
CA GLY A 63 -17.20 -4.13 13.18
C GLY A 63 -16.17 -2.99 13.26
N VAL A 64 -16.62 -1.75 13.10
CA VAL A 64 -15.82 -0.53 13.22
C VAL A 64 -16.49 0.44 14.17
N VAL A 65 -15.75 0.95 15.14
CA VAL A 65 -16.21 2.01 16.08
C VAL A 65 -15.36 3.25 15.85
N ARG A 66 -16.02 4.39 15.66
CA ARG A 66 -15.41 5.72 15.57
C ARG A 66 -15.51 6.42 16.90
N VAL A 67 -14.43 7.04 17.31
CA VAL A 67 -14.32 7.88 18.51
C VAL A 67 -13.89 9.26 18.07
N GLN A 68 -14.74 10.25 18.29
CA GLN A 68 -14.45 11.65 18.05
C GLN A 68 -14.39 12.37 19.39
N VAL A 69 -13.34 13.14 19.64
CA VAL A 69 -13.10 13.86 20.88
C VAL A 69 -12.88 15.33 20.59
N ALA A 70 -13.57 16.21 21.30
CA ALA A 70 -13.40 17.65 21.19
C ALA A 70 -13.24 18.27 22.58
N HIS A 71 -12.28 19.21 22.69
CA HIS A 71 -12.14 20.07 23.88
C HIS A 71 -13.07 21.28 23.75
N TYR A 72 -12.95 22.06 22.66
CA TYR A 72 -13.85 23.18 22.36
C TYR A 72 -14.71 22.87 21.14
N GLU A 73 -16.01 22.96 21.27
CA GLU A 73 -16.96 22.64 20.17
C GLU A 73 -17.07 23.75 19.14
N ALA A 74 -16.97 25.02 19.54
CA ALA A 74 -17.20 26.18 18.67
C ALA A 74 -15.97 26.69 17.95
N SER A 75 -14.76 26.25 18.31
CA SER A 75 -13.50 26.78 17.78
C SER A 75 -12.95 25.99 16.61
N GLN A 76 -13.70 25.01 16.09
CA GLN A 76 -13.18 24.10 15.09
C GLN A 76 -13.45 24.66 13.69
N ALA A 77 -12.40 25.10 13.01
CA ALA A 77 -12.44 25.23 11.56
C ALA A 77 -12.81 23.86 10.93
N PRO A 78 -13.46 23.85 9.76
CA PRO A 78 -13.68 22.61 9.04
C PRO A 78 -12.37 21.85 8.89
N ARG A 79 -12.33 20.61 9.39
CA ARG A 79 -11.13 19.79 9.37
C ARG A 79 -11.13 18.86 8.19
N LEU A 80 -9.94 18.60 7.69
CA LEU A 80 -9.73 17.58 6.67
C LEU A 80 -9.49 16.23 7.36
N HIS A 81 -10.14 15.21 6.82
CA HIS A 81 -10.05 13.84 7.32
C HIS A 81 -9.61 12.87 6.23
N VAL A 82 -9.20 11.68 6.63
CA VAL A 82 -9.00 10.58 5.69
C VAL A 82 -10.31 10.30 4.94
N PRO A 83 -10.32 10.25 3.59
CA PRO A 83 -11.52 9.89 2.86
C PRO A 83 -12.02 8.49 3.22
N MET A 84 -13.30 8.38 3.54
CA MET A 84 -13.97 7.12 3.88
C MET A 84 -15.18 6.88 2.96
N PRO A 85 -14.97 6.66 1.65
CA PRO A 85 -16.07 6.52 0.68
C PRO A 85 -16.97 5.31 0.95
N GLY A 86 -16.49 4.30 1.68
CA GLY A 86 -17.26 3.12 2.07
C GLY A 86 -18.01 3.26 3.39
N ALA A 87 -17.99 4.42 4.03
CA ALA A 87 -18.73 4.63 5.27
C ALA A 87 -20.26 4.56 5.02
N THR A 88 -20.89 3.58 5.64
CA THR A 88 -22.34 3.34 5.57
C THR A 88 -22.81 3.03 6.98
N ALA A 89 -23.27 4.04 7.72
CA ALA A 89 -23.63 3.89 9.13
C ALA A 89 -24.58 2.67 9.34
N PRO A 90 -24.11 1.60 9.97
CA PRO A 90 -24.95 0.42 10.23
C PRO A 90 -25.90 0.67 11.38
N ARG A 91 -26.90 -0.20 11.51
CA ARG A 91 -27.68 -0.24 12.75
C ARG A 91 -26.76 -0.71 13.88
N VAL A 92 -26.68 0.08 14.96
CA VAL A 92 -25.97 -0.27 16.19
C VAL A 92 -26.96 -0.69 17.28
N THR A 93 -26.47 -1.40 18.28
CA THR A 93 -27.19 -1.67 19.52
C THR A 93 -26.55 -0.89 20.64
N ILE A 94 -27.32 -0.16 21.44
CA ILE A 94 -26.84 0.58 22.58
C ILE A 94 -27.56 0.09 23.83
N GLU A 95 -26.79 -0.36 24.80
CA GLU A 95 -27.30 -0.89 26.08
C GLU A 95 -26.73 -0.07 27.24
N GLU A 96 -27.57 0.23 28.19
CA GLU A 96 -27.19 0.99 29.38
C GLU A 96 -27.39 0.17 30.68
N SER A 97 -26.42 0.25 31.56
CA SER A 97 -26.48 -0.27 32.93
C SER A 97 -25.97 0.77 33.91
N ASP A 98 -26.04 0.46 35.21
CA ASP A 98 -25.50 1.34 36.27
C ASP A 98 -23.98 1.52 36.14
N GLN A 99 -23.27 0.55 35.55
CA GLN A 99 -21.82 0.53 35.51
C GLN A 99 -21.24 0.98 34.17
N ARG A 100 -21.99 0.88 33.07
CA ARG A 100 -21.50 1.19 31.72
C ARG A 100 -22.62 1.47 30.71
N VAL A 101 -22.24 2.15 29.62
CA VAL A 101 -22.99 2.19 28.39
C VAL A 101 -22.17 1.44 27.34
N THR A 102 -22.80 0.51 26.61
CA THR A 102 -22.17 -0.31 25.58
C THR A 102 -22.77 0.02 24.21
N LEU A 103 -21.95 0.44 23.26
CA LEU A 103 -22.31 0.53 21.83
C LEU A 103 -21.73 -0.67 21.09
N THR A 104 -22.59 -1.42 20.39
CA THR A 104 -22.22 -2.61 19.62
C THR A 104 -22.50 -2.41 18.13
N SER A 105 -21.49 -2.70 17.31
CA SER A 105 -21.55 -2.69 15.85
C SER A 105 -20.96 -4.00 15.29
N GLY A 106 -21.80 -4.87 14.75
CA GLY A 106 -21.38 -6.21 14.34
C GLY A 106 -20.80 -7.00 15.53
N ALA A 107 -19.57 -7.48 15.42
CA ALA A 107 -18.90 -8.20 16.50
C ALA A 107 -18.12 -7.29 17.47
N LEU A 108 -17.91 -6.02 17.11
CA LEU A 108 -17.17 -5.05 17.94
C LEU A 108 -18.11 -4.29 18.86
N SER A 109 -17.76 -4.20 20.14
CA SER A 109 -18.42 -3.32 21.10
C SER A 109 -17.41 -2.39 21.78
N VAL A 110 -17.89 -1.24 22.22
CA VAL A 110 -17.18 -0.32 23.11
C VAL A 110 -18.01 -0.06 24.36
N ASP A 111 -17.42 -0.31 25.53
CA ASP A 111 -17.99 0.04 26.82
C ASP A 111 -17.46 1.41 27.24
N VAL A 112 -18.33 2.32 27.60
CA VAL A 112 -18.04 3.55 28.37
C VAL A 112 -18.28 3.23 29.81
N LEU A 113 -17.24 3.24 30.64
CA LEU A 113 -17.36 2.95 32.08
C LEU A 113 -17.96 4.14 32.80
N LYS A 114 -18.97 3.86 33.64
CA LYS A 114 -19.59 4.84 34.56
C LYS A 114 -19.02 4.71 35.98
N GLY A 115 -19.11 5.78 36.77
CA GLY A 115 -18.67 5.78 38.16
C GLY A 115 -17.28 6.41 38.36
N ASP A 116 -16.56 5.94 39.37
CA ASP A 116 -15.25 6.47 39.74
C ASP A 116 -14.16 5.94 38.82
N GLY A 117 -13.74 6.78 37.88
CA GLY A 117 -12.66 6.48 36.91
C GLY A 117 -13.11 6.58 35.47
N TRP A 118 -12.11 6.78 34.61
CA TRP A 118 -12.27 6.84 33.15
C TRP A 118 -11.96 5.47 32.53
N GLY A 119 -12.74 5.07 31.55
CA GLY A 119 -12.41 3.91 30.72
C GLY A 119 -13.30 3.76 29.49
N LEU A 120 -12.65 3.50 28.36
CA LEU A 120 -13.24 2.91 27.16
C LEU A 120 -12.67 1.50 26.99
N VAL A 121 -13.53 0.50 26.81
CA VAL A 121 -13.08 -0.90 26.61
C VAL A 121 -13.63 -1.43 25.31
N PHE A 122 -12.74 -1.71 24.36
CA PHE A 122 -13.09 -2.28 23.06
C PHE A 122 -13.02 -3.81 23.12
N ARG A 123 -14.09 -4.48 22.69
CA ARG A 123 -14.25 -5.94 22.76
C ARG A 123 -14.75 -6.55 21.46
N GLU A 124 -14.35 -7.77 21.24
CA GLU A 124 -15.00 -8.68 20.28
C GLU A 124 -15.57 -9.86 21.07
N GLY A 125 -16.88 -9.88 21.29
CA GLY A 125 -17.49 -10.76 22.26
C GLY A 125 -16.91 -10.55 23.68
N GLU A 126 -16.44 -11.61 24.31
CA GLU A 126 -15.78 -11.53 25.64
C GLU A 126 -14.30 -11.10 25.58
N ARG A 127 -13.69 -11.12 24.39
CA ARG A 127 -12.28 -10.80 24.21
C ARG A 127 -12.04 -9.29 24.22
N VAL A 128 -11.30 -8.79 25.19
CA VAL A 128 -10.83 -7.41 25.19
C VAL A 128 -9.74 -7.25 24.15
N LEU A 129 -9.93 -6.32 23.23
CA LEU A 129 -8.97 -5.96 22.19
C LEU A 129 -7.97 -4.92 22.71
N THR A 130 -8.49 -3.79 23.17
CA THR A 130 -7.70 -2.69 23.74
C THR A 130 -8.56 -1.84 24.69
N ARG A 131 -7.92 -0.91 25.39
CA ARG A 131 -8.57 0.01 26.34
C ARG A 131 -7.94 1.39 26.30
N SER A 132 -8.76 2.41 26.52
CA SER A 132 -8.34 3.74 26.98
C SER A 132 -8.63 3.83 28.48
N ASP A 133 -7.59 3.75 29.28
CA ASP A 133 -7.69 3.83 30.74
C ASP A 133 -7.30 5.22 31.27
N GLY A 134 -7.25 5.40 32.57
CA GLY A 134 -6.80 6.64 33.21
C GLY A 134 -5.45 7.12 32.66
N ARG A 135 -5.33 8.41 32.35
CA ARG A 135 -4.24 9.07 31.61
C ARG A 135 -4.10 8.63 30.15
N GLY A 136 -5.07 7.94 29.58
CA GLY A 136 -5.10 7.57 28.17
C GLY A 136 -5.50 8.74 27.30
N MET A 137 -6.76 9.15 27.38
CA MET A 137 -7.32 10.26 26.63
C MET A 137 -7.08 11.59 27.35
N GLY A 138 -6.63 12.61 26.61
CA GLY A 138 -6.38 13.91 27.24
C GLY A 138 -6.17 15.07 26.29
N TYR A 139 -6.38 16.26 26.86
CA TYR A 139 -5.99 17.55 26.31
C TYR A 139 -4.73 18.04 27.02
N LEU A 140 -3.70 18.37 26.26
CA LEU A 140 -2.40 18.76 26.78
C LEU A 140 -1.99 20.12 26.22
N GLN A 141 -1.53 20.99 27.10
CA GLN A 141 -0.97 22.28 26.74
C GLN A 141 0.54 22.21 26.96
N TRP A 142 1.32 22.56 25.95
CA TRP A 142 2.78 22.63 26.06
C TRP A 142 3.25 24.06 25.81
N ALA A 143 3.70 24.72 26.86
CA ALA A 143 4.14 26.11 26.80
C ALA A 143 5.17 26.33 25.68
N GLY A 144 4.87 27.23 24.77
CA GLY A 144 5.70 27.56 23.62
C GLY A 144 5.67 26.55 22.44
N LYS A 145 4.86 25.49 22.55
CA LYS A 145 4.73 24.50 21.45
C LYS A 145 3.30 24.29 20.96
N GLY A 146 2.28 24.63 21.75
CA GLY A 146 0.87 24.52 21.35
C GLY A 146 0.05 23.59 22.22
N ASN A 147 -1.17 23.32 21.76
CA ASN A 147 -2.13 22.44 22.40
C ASN A 147 -2.22 21.13 21.64
N TYR A 148 -2.43 20.04 22.33
CA TYR A 148 -2.45 18.71 21.76
C TYR A 148 -3.62 17.90 22.30
N MET A 149 -4.22 17.12 21.45
CA MET A 149 -5.07 16.00 21.85
C MET A 149 -4.30 14.71 21.73
N HIS A 150 -4.44 13.82 22.68
CA HIS A 150 -3.83 12.50 22.61
C HIS A 150 -4.72 11.38 23.15
N GLU A 151 -4.43 10.17 22.71
CA GLU A 151 -4.99 8.92 23.22
C GLU A 151 -3.87 7.90 23.43
N GLN A 152 -4.02 7.05 24.42
CA GLN A 152 -3.18 5.90 24.70
C GLN A 152 -4.03 4.63 24.78
N LEU A 153 -3.89 3.77 23.79
CA LEU A 153 -4.57 2.48 23.77
C LEU A 153 -3.64 1.37 24.29
N SER A 154 -4.19 0.50 25.12
CA SER A 154 -3.42 -0.55 25.80
C SER A 154 -2.94 -1.65 24.85
N LEU A 155 -1.75 -2.15 25.10
CA LEU A 155 -1.18 -3.36 24.50
C LEU A 155 -1.15 -4.48 25.53
N ALA A 156 -1.54 -5.68 25.11
CA ALA A 156 -1.42 -6.90 25.91
C ALA A 156 0.02 -7.44 25.89
N VAL A 157 0.32 -8.40 26.78
CA VAL A 157 1.61 -9.08 26.80
C VAL A 157 1.84 -9.84 25.48
N GLY A 158 2.99 -9.60 24.84
CA GLY A 158 3.35 -10.21 23.55
C GLY A 158 2.64 -9.63 22.34
N GLU A 159 1.91 -8.52 22.51
CA GLU A 159 1.26 -7.84 21.40
C GLU A 159 2.25 -7.02 20.58
N THR A 160 2.23 -7.21 19.26
CA THR A 160 3.09 -6.54 18.29
C THR A 160 2.27 -5.66 17.35
N VAL A 161 2.87 -4.53 16.96
CA VAL A 161 2.25 -3.48 16.16
C VAL A 161 2.94 -3.37 14.81
N TYR A 162 2.16 -3.19 13.73
CA TYR A 162 2.60 -3.12 12.33
C TYR A 162 1.93 -1.96 11.60
N GLY A 163 2.46 -1.58 10.44
CA GLY A 163 1.85 -0.57 9.56
C GLY A 163 2.44 0.82 9.73
N LEU A 164 1.60 1.84 9.83
CA LEU A 164 1.92 3.29 9.84
C LEU A 164 2.48 3.80 8.50
N GLY A 165 2.06 3.18 7.38
CA GLY A 165 2.48 3.53 6.03
C GLY A 165 3.67 2.72 5.55
N GLU A 166 4.33 3.20 4.48
CA GLU A 166 5.53 2.57 3.91
C GLU A 166 6.74 2.91 4.78
N ARG A 167 7.04 2.05 5.76
CA ARG A 167 8.11 2.29 6.74
C ARG A 167 9.28 1.34 6.52
N PHE A 168 10.45 1.91 6.27
CA PHE A 168 11.70 1.18 6.04
C PHE A 168 12.42 0.79 7.34
N THR A 169 12.03 1.40 8.46
CA THR A 169 12.47 1.06 9.83
C THR A 169 12.04 -0.36 10.23
N PRO A 170 12.52 -0.94 11.35
CA PRO A 170 12.20 -2.30 11.75
C PRO A 170 10.71 -2.65 11.64
N TRP A 171 10.42 -3.88 11.24
CA TRP A 171 9.09 -4.39 10.91
C TRP A 171 8.08 -4.22 12.05
N VAL A 172 8.40 -4.74 13.23
CA VAL A 172 7.62 -4.54 14.45
C VAL A 172 7.84 -3.13 14.95
N LYS A 173 6.77 -2.37 15.14
CA LYS A 173 6.84 -0.95 15.53
C LYS A 173 7.01 -0.71 17.01
N ASN A 174 6.88 -1.74 17.87
CA ASN A 174 7.08 -1.62 19.31
C ASN A 174 8.48 -1.03 19.62
N GLY A 175 8.52 0.00 20.44
CA GLY A 175 9.73 0.77 20.79
C GLY A 175 10.05 1.92 19.83
N GLN A 176 9.26 2.14 18.77
CA GLN A 176 9.50 3.19 17.79
C GLN A 176 8.62 4.43 18.03
N VAL A 177 9.15 5.56 17.58
CA VAL A 177 8.42 6.81 17.39
C VAL A 177 8.22 6.99 15.89
N VAL A 178 6.99 7.26 15.46
CA VAL A 178 6.67 7.42 14.04
C VAL A 178 5.90 8.71 13.84
N GLU A 179 6.52 9.67 13.15
CA GLU A 179 5.84 10.87 12.69
C GLU A 179 5.13 10.57 11.36
N ASN A 180 3.80 10.61 11.39
CA ASN A 180 2.97 10.28 10.24
C ASN A 180 2.70 11.53 9.39
N THR A 181 3.71 11.92 8.63
CA THR A 181 3.69 13.01 7.65
C THR A 181 4.55 12.63 6.45
N ASN A 182 4.07 12.96 5.25
CA ASN A 182 4.79 12.65 4.01
C ASN A 182 6.07 13.48 3.89
N ARG A 183 7.19 12.81 3.58
CA ARG A 183 8.48 13.44 3.38
C ARG A 183 9.28 12.69 2.32
N ASP A 184 10.22 13.41 1.72
CA ASP A 184 11.14 12.86 0.72
C ASP A 184 12.32 12.17 1.43
N GLY A 185 12.13 10.90 1.79
CA GLY A 185 13.04 10.18 2.67
C GLY A 185 13.92 9.12 2.00
N GLY A 186 13.35 8.31 1.11
CA GLY A 186 14.04 7.13 0.59
C GLY A 186 14.15 5.97 1.60
N THR A 187 14.68 4.82 1.16
CA THR A 187 14.71 3.60 1.98
C THR A 187 15.67 3.68 3.19
N ALA A 188 16.71 4.51 3.12
CA ALA A 188 17.76 4.56 4.13
C ALA A 188 17.41 5.39 5.38
N CYS A 189 16.14 5.81 5.55
CA CYS A 189 15.75 6.65 6.68
C CYS A 189 14.34 6.35 7.23
N GLU A 190 13.98 7.03 8.33
CA GLU A 190 12.67 6.89 8.98
C GLU A 190 11.53 7.62 8.25
N GLN A 191 11.87 8.55 7.37
CA GLN A 191 10.89 9.32 6.61
C GLN A 191 10.28 8.46 5.50
N ALA A 192 9.06 8.79 5.11
CA ALA A 192 8.34 8.03 4.09
C ALA A 192 7.58 8.95 3.15
N TYR A 193 7.52 8.54 1.88
CA TYR A 193 6.68 9.18 0.86
C TYR A 193 5.19 8.90 1.05
N LYS A 194 4.86 7.82 1.74
CA LYS A 194 3.49 7.32 1.93
C LYS A 194 3.24 7.06 3.40
N SER A 195 2.74 8.07 4.06
CA SER A 195 2.28 7.97 5.45
C SER A 195 0.83 7.50 5.47
N VAL A 196 0.52 6.55 6.35
CA VAL A 196 -0.84 6.08 6.61
C VAL A 196 -1.01 6.00 8.13
N PRO A 197 -1.88 6.80 8.74
CA PRO A 197 -2.05 6.83 10.19
C PRO A 197 -2.87 5.63 10.70
N PHE A 198 -2.50 4.44 10.24
CA PHE A 198 -3.13 3.17 10.57
C PHE A 198 -2.09 2.18 11.09
N TYR A 199 -2.39 1.59 12.24
CA TYR A 199 -1.65 0.43 12.71
C TYR A 199 -2.57 -0.78 12.90
N MET A 200 -1.99 -1.96 12.77
CA MET A 200 -2.63 -3.25 13.02
C MET A 200 -1.83 -4.02 14.07
N THR A 201 -2.49 -4.89 14.83
CA THR A 201 -1.83 -5.76 15.80
C THR A 201 -1.99 -7.24 15.44
N ASN A 202 -1.10 -8.09 16.00
CA ASN A 202 -1.24 -9.55 15.88
C ASN A 202 -2.46 -10.10 16.65
N ARG A 203 -3.22 -9.26 17.33
CA ARG A 203 -4.42 -9.66 18.11
C ARG A 203 -5.74 -9.44 17.37
N GLY A 204 -5.71 -9.14 16.07
CA GLY A 204 -6.91 -9.03 15.24
C GLY A 204 -7.70 -7.75 15.48
N TYR A 205 -7.03 -6.63 15.62
CA TYR A 205 -7.61 -5.30 15.49
C TYR A 205 -6.60 -4.31 14.90
N GLY A 206 -7.11 -3.22 14.40
CA GLY A 206 -6.32 -2.07 13.95
C GLY A 206 -6.97 -0.76 14.36
N VAL A 207 -6.20 0.31 14.29
CA VAL A 207 -6.65 1.67 14.59
C VAL A 207 -6.21 2.59 13.47
N LEU A 208 -7.16 3.31 12.88
CA LEU A 208 -6.90 4.41 11.94
C LEU A 208 -7.19 5.72 12.65
N VAL A 209 -6.18 6.59 12.75
CA VAL A 209 -6.37 7.97 13.20
C VAL A 209 -6.88 8.76 12.01
N ASN A 210 -8.11 9.24 12.09
CA ASN A 210 -8.85 9.86 10.96
C ASN A 210 -8.50 11.34 10.80
N GLU A 211 -7.21 11.64 10.69
CA GLU A 211 -6.68 12.99 10.58
C GLU A 211 -5.86 13.14 9.30
N ALA A 212 -6.01 14.25 8.62
CA ALA A 212 -5.23 14.57 7.42
C ALA A 212 -3.86 15.17 7.76
N GLY A 213 -3.78 15.95 8.84
CA GLY A 213 -2.55 16.56 9.31
C GLY A 213 -1.57 15.56 9.96
N PRO A 214 -0.42 16.04 10.41
CA PRO A 214 0.58 15.23 11.09
C PRO A 214 0.06 14.57 12.35
N VAL A 215 0.33 13.27 12.51
CA VAL A 215 0.04 12.48 13.71
C VAL A 215 1.33 11.86 14.21
N SER A 216 1.64 12.07 15.48
CA SER A 216 2.80 11.46 16.14
C SER A 216 2.39 10.18 16.86
N PHE A 217 3.05 9.06 16.56
CA PHE A 217 2.83 7.77 17.21
C PHE A 217 4.01 7.40 18.09
N GLU A 218 3.71 7.10 19.36
CA GLU A 218 4.63 6.53 20.34
C GLU A 218 4.22 5.07 20.55
N VAL A 219 4.84 4.16 19.80
CA VAL A 219 4.47 2.74 19.85
C VAL A 219 5.29 2.04 20.92
N ALA A 220 4.73 1.77 22.08
CA ALA A 220 5.43 1.16 23.22
C ALA A 220 6.76 1.87 23.57
N SER A 221 6.87 3.18 23.31
CA SER A 221 8.10 3.96 23.47
C SER A 221 8.04 4.97 24.62
N GLU A 222 6.94 5.68 24.83
CA GLU A 222 6.72 6.50 26.01
C GLU A 222 6.19 5.66 27.17
N LYS A 223 5.15 4.86 26.91
CA LYS A 223 4.61 3.84 27.81
C LYS A 223 4.68 2.48 27.12
N VAL A 224 5.46 1.56 27.67
CA VAL A 224 5.79 0.28 27.02
C VAL A 224 4.60 -0.65 26.78
N ALA A 225 3.49 -0.45 27.46
CA ALA A 225 2.25 -1.21 27.31
C ALA A 225 1.15 -0.41 26.59
N ARG A 226 1.52 0.59 25.79
CA ARG A 226 0.57 1.49 25.11
C ARG A 226 1.03 1.83 23.69
N VAL A 227 0.05 2.03 22.82
CA VAL A 227 0.23 2.85 21.61
C VAL A 227 -0.37 4.20 21.90
N GLN A 228 0.46 5.24 21.92
CA GLN A 228 0.01 6.63 22.03
C GLN A 228 -0.01 7.25 20.66
N PHE A 229 -1.04 7.98 20.34
CA PHE A 229 -1.08 8.87 19.19
C PHE A 229 -1.55 10.24 19.61
N SER A 230 -0.94 11.26 19.02
CA SER A 230 -1.21 12.66 19.35
C SER A 230 -1.14 13.55 18.14
N ARG A 231 -1.90 14.63 18.17
CA ARG A 231 -1.90 15.67 17.18
C ARG A 231 -2.04 17.06 17.80
N GLU A 232 -1.57 18.07 17.11
CA GLU A 232 -1.78 19.47 17.50
C GLU A 232 -3.24 19.88 17.28
N GLY A 233 -3.82 20.62 18.21
CA GLY A 233 -5.17 21.17 18.16
C GLY A 233 -6.08 20.70 19.28
N GLU A 234 -7.38 20.92 19.10
CA GLU A 234 -8.42 20.81 20.14
C GLU A 234 -9.35 19.61 19.91
N SER A 235 -9.07 18.74 18.95
CA SER A 235 -9.86 17.54 18.66
C SER A 235 -9.00 16.39 18.18
N LEU A 236 -9.56 15.17 18.29
CA LEU A 236 -8.96 13.94 17.81
C LEU A 236 -10.08 13.02 17.30
N ASP A 237 -9.86 12.41 16.13
CA ASP A 237 -10.79 11.48 15.52
C ASP A 237 -10.04 10.18 15.17
N TYR A 238 -10.56 9.04 15.59
CA TYR A 238 -9.98 7.74 15.23
C TYR A 238 -11.03 6.65 15.15
N VAL A 239 -10.73 5.58 14.44
CA VAL A 239 -11.58 4.39 14.34
C VAL A 239 -10.84 3.15 14.81
N VAL A 240 -11.51 2.32 15.59
CA VAL A 240 -11.05 0.97 15.97
C VAL A 240 -11.75 -0.04 15.07
N ILE A 241 -10.96 -0.89 14.44
CA ILE A 241 -11.40 -1.89 13.46
C ILE A 241 -11.10 -3.26 14.04
N ALA A 242 -12.12 -4.08 14.33
CA ALA A 242 -11.93 -5.45 14.78
C ALA A 242 -11.95 -6.42 13.59
N GLY A 243 -11.34 -7.58 13.76
CA GLY A 243 -11.41 -8.70 12.80
C GLY A 243 -10.82 -9.97 13.40
N PRO A 244 -11.42 -11.15 13.14
CA PRO A 244 -10.90 -12.43 13.64
C PRO A 244 -9.45 -12.68 13.24
N THR A 245 -9.05 -12.15 12.06
CA THR A 245 -7.70 -12.26 11.51
C THR A 245 -7.19 -10.90 11.01
N PRO A 246 -5.87 -10.72 10.83
CA PRO A 246 -5.31 -9.54 10.17
C PRO A 246 -5.90 -9.25 8.79
N LYS A 247 -6.25 -10.29 8.01
CA LYS A 247 -6.91 -10.15 6.71
C LYS A 247 -8.29 -9.50 6.84
N ASP A 248 -9.07 -9.87 7.86
CA ASP A 248 -10.38 -9.25 8.11
C ASP A 248 -10.25 -7.79 8.51
N VAL A 249 -9.24 -7.44 9.31
CA VAL A 249 -8.95 -6.06 9.69
C VAL A 249 -8.61 -5.20 8.46
N VAL A 250 -7.68 -5.65 7.61
CA VAL A 250 -7.33 -4.95 6.37
C VAL A 250 -8.51 -4.91 5.40
N GLY A 251 -9.29 -6.00 5.34
CA GLY A 251 -10.52 -6.07 4.56
C GLY A 251 -11.54 -5.00 4.96
N ARG A 252 -11.75 -4.76 6.26
CA ARG A 252 -12.63 -3.71 6.78
C ARG A 252 -12.02 -2.31 6.60
N LEU A 253 -10.72 -2.16 6.83
CA LEU A 253 -10.02 -0.89 6.57
C LEU A 253 -10.26 -0.43 5.13
N THR A 254 -10.02 -1.31 4.16
CA THR A 254 -10.19 -0.97 2.74
C THR A 254 -11.65 -0.89 2.31
N ALA A 255 -12.56 -1.63 2.95
CA ALA A 255 -13.99 -1.40 2.76
C ALA A 255 -14.42 0.00 3.20
N LEU A 256 -13.82 0.52 4.28
CA LEU A 256 -14.08 1.88 4.78
C LEU A 256 -13.42 2.96 3.92
N THR A 257 -12.12 2.82 3.65
CA THR A 257 -11.29 3.84 2.97
C THR A 257 -11.26 3.70 1.44
N GLY A 258 -11.93 2.70 0.88
CA GLY A 258 -12.02 2.41 -0.55
C GLY A 258 -11.12 1.24 -0.97
N ARG A 259 -11.64 0.38 -1.84
CA ARG A 259 -10.91 -0.73 -2.47
C ARG A 259 -10.01 -0.22 -3.59
N ALA A 260 -8.92 -0.92 -3.83
CA ALA A 260 -8.13 -0.70 -5.04
C ALA A 260 -8.91 -1.25 -6.25
N PRO A 261 -9.01 -0.52 -7.36
CA PRO A 261 -9.47 -1.08 -8.63
C PRO A 261 -8.46 -2.08 -9.20
N LEU A 262 -8.87 -2.91 -10.14
CA LEU A 262 -8.02 -3.92 -10.77
C LEU A 262 -7.12 -3.26 -11.83
N PRO A 263 -5.79 -3.29 -11.71
CA PRO A 263 -4.92 -2.83 -12.78
C PRO A 263 -5.02 -3.74 -14.02
N PRO A 264 -4.83 -3.19 -15.23
CA PRO A 264 -4.87 -3.99 -16.46
C PRO A 264 -3.78 -5.06 -16.45
N ALA A 265 -4.07 -6.23 -17.03
CA ALA A 265 -3.16 -7.39 -17.01
C ALA A 265 -1.79 -7.08 -17.64
N TRP A 266 -1.72 -6.21 -18.65
CA TRP A 266 -0.46 -5.80 -19.25
C TRP A 266 0.48 -5.09 -18.27
N SER A 267 -0.06 -4.41 -17.23
CA SER A 267 0.75 -3.67 -16.25
C SER A 267 1.59 -4.59 -15.34
N PHE A 268 1.20 -5.85 -15.20
CA PHE A 268 1.95 -6.86 -14.43
C PHE A 268 3.22 -7.36 -15.13
N GLY A 269 3.39 -7.07 -16.42
CA GLY A 269 4.60 -7.39 -17.16
C GLY A 269 5.79 -6.53 -16.75
N LEU A 270 6.91 -6.73 -17.45
CA LEU A 270 8.13 -5.97 -17.19
C LEU A 270 8.03 -4.56 -17.77
N TRP A 271 8.37 -3.56 -16.93
CA TRP A 271 8.54 -2.17 -17.30
C TRP A 271 10.04 -1.86 -17.43
N LEU A 272 10.43 -1.22 -18.53
CA LEU A 272 11.77 -0.67 -18.74
C LEU A 272 11.67 0.84 -18.80
N THR A 273 12.60 1.54 -18.14
CA THR A 273 12.65 3.01 -18.16
C THR A 273 13.94 3.51 -18.78
N THR A 274 13.93 4.78 -19.16
CA THR A 274 15.13 5.53 -19.57
C THR A 274 16.06 5.85 -18.40
N SER A 275 15.70 5.50 -17.17
CA SER A 275 16.28 6.02 -15.93
C SER A 275 16.13 7.53 -15.78
N PHE A 276 16.49 8.09 -14.60
CA PHE A 276 16.13 9.46 -14.26
C PHE A 276 17.05 10.50 -14.90
N THR A 277 18.36 10.49 -14.60
CA THR A 277 19.31 11.53 -15.03
C THR A 277 20.20 11.08 -16.17
N THR A 278 19.67 10.39 -17.15
CA THR A 278 20.38 9.92 -18.33
C THR A 278 20.04 10.79 -19.56
N ASN A 279 20.99 10.93 -20.49
CA ASN A 279 20.67 11.49 -21.78
C ASN A 279 20.09 10.40 -22.70
N TYR A 280 18.97 10.68 -23.32
CA TYR A 280 18.35 9.77 -24.26
C TYR A 280 17.53 10.53 -25.32
N ASP A 281 17.43 9.89 -26.46
CA ASP A 281 16.67 10.32 -27.61
C ASP A 281 15.87 9.12 -28.17
N GLU A 282 15.17 9.33 -29.27
CA GLU A 282 14.43 8.24 -29.91
C GLU A 282 15.34 7.10 -30.34
N ALA A 283 16.57 7.38 -30.84
CA ALA A 283 17.50 6.37 -31.26
C ALA A 283 17.98 5.50 -30.09
N THR A 284 18.32 6.11 -28.98
CA THR A 284 18.73 5.42 -27.75
C THR A 284 17.63 4.52 -27.23
N THR A 285 16.40 5.04 -27.09
CA THR A 285 15.26 4.25 -26.60
C THR A 285 14.91 3.09 -27.53
N THR A 286 14.94 3.33 -28.84
CA THR A 286 14.72 2.28 -29.84
C THR A 286 15.78 1.19 -29.74
N SER A 287 17.07 1.55 -29.55
CA SER A 287 18.16 0.60 -29.43
C SER A 287 17.99 -0.33 -28.24
N PHE A 288 17.49 0.17 -27.08
CA PHE A 288 17.20 -0.66 -25.92
C PHE A 288 16.07 -1.65 -26.19
N ILE A 289 15.00 -1.20 -26.83
CA ILE A 289 13.84 -2.05 -27.16
C ILE A 289 14.23 -3.12 -28.17
N ASP A 290 15.05 -2.76 -29.16
CA ASP A 290 15.58 -3.72 -30.17
C ASP A 290 16.49 -4.76 -29.51
N GLU A 291 17.35 -4.33 -28.57
CA GLU A 291 18.24 -5.24 -27.86
C GLU A 291 17.48 -6.18 -26.91
N MET A 292 16.42 -5.70 -26.20
CA MET A 292 15.51 -6.56 -25.43
C MET A 292 14.93 -7.66 -26.33
N LYS A 293 14.42 -7.28 -27.49
CA LYS A 293 13.85 -8.23 -28.47
C LYS A 293 14.91 -9.21 -29.01
N ARG A 294 16.09 -8.72 -29.36
CA ARG A 294 17.20 -9.56 -29.89
C ARG A 294 17.64 -10.62 -28.90
N ARG A 295 17.59 -10.27 -27.60
CA ARG A 295 17.95 -11.16 -26.47
C ARG A 295 16.77 -11.99 -25.97
N GLU A 296 15.60 -11.90 -26.62
CA GLU A 296 14.37 -12.58 -26.21
C GLU A 296 13.97 -12.25 -24.75
N LEU A 297 14.16 -11.00 -24.33
CA LEU A 297 13.75 -10.49 -23.04
C LEU A 297 12.34 -9.89 -23.17
N PRO A 298 11.30 -10.51 -22.57
CA PRO A 298 9.95 -10.01 -22.69
C PRO A 298 9.81 -8.62 -22.08
N LEU A 299 9.22 -7.68 -22.80
CA LEU A 299 8.99 -6.31 -22.36
C LEU A 299 7.54 -5.91 -22.64
N SER A 300 6.87 -5.33 -21.67
CA SER A 300 5.45 -4.94 -21.77
C SER A 300 5.23 -3.44 -21.80
N VAL A 301 6.02 -2.68 -21.04
CA VAL A 301 5.84 -1.24 -20.90
C VAL A 301 7.19 -0.54 -21.06
N PHE A 302 7.20 0.54 -21.84
CA PHE A 302 8.34 1.44 -21.89
C PHE A 302 7.97 2.77 -21.24
N HIS A 303 8.79 3.22 -20.29
CA HIS A 303 8.57 4.45 -19.54
C HIS A 303 9.64 5.48 -19.88
N PHE A 304 9.21 6.66 -20.30
CA PHE A 304 10.07 7.83 -20.47
C PHE A 304 10.05 8.65 -19.18
N ASP A 305 11.22 8.81 -18.57
CA ASP A 305 11.38 9.64 -17.37
C ASP A 305 11.49 11.12 -17.73
N CYS A 306 11.74 12.02 -16.80
CA CYS A 306 11.48 13.46 -16.90
C CYS A 306 12.07 14.16 -18.14
N PHE A 307 13.17 13.63 -18.76
CA PHE A 307 13.80 14.23 -19.93
C PHE A 307 13.11 13.90 -21.27
N TRP A 308 11.89 13.35 -21.25
CA TRP A 308 11.03 13.41 -22.44
C TRP A 308 10.58 14.86 -22.71
N MET A 309 10.55 15.71 -21.66
CA MET A 309 10.37 17.14 -21.72
C MET A 309 11.72 17.86 -21.76
N ARG A 310 11.70 19.12 -22.13
CA ARG A 310 12.90 19.96 -22.21
C ARG A 310 13.39 20.36 -20.81
N GLU A 311 14.71 20.33 -20.61
CA GLU A 311 15.35 20.83 -19.40
C GLU A 311 14.93 22.28 -19.06
N PHE A 312 14.76 22.58 -17.78
CA PHE A 312 14.24 23.83 -17.22
C PHE A 312 12.78 24.18 -17.55
N GLN A 313 12.08 23.36 -18.35
CA GLN A 313 10.68 23.59 -18.74
C GLN A 313 9.71 22.54 -18.18
N TRP A 314 10.11 21.72 -17.20
CA TRP A 314 9.25 20.76 -16.54
C TRP A 314 8.11 21.49 -15.80
N CYS A 315 6.97 21.13 -15.76
CA CYS A 315 6.15 20.31 -16.64
C CYS A 315 5.47 21.27 -17.62
N ASP A 316 5.95 21.32 -18.86
CA ASP A 316 5.27 21.99 -19.95
C ASP A 316 4.37 21.00 -20.74
N PHE A 317 4.53 19.69 -20.45
CA PHE A 317 3.84 18.60 -21.10
C PHE A 317 4.03 18.54 -22.63
N GLU A 318 5.20 19.01 -23.08
CA GLU A 318 5.60 18.99 -24.47
C GLU A 318 6.84 18.12 -24.67
N TRP A 319 6.80 17.27 -25.69
CA TRP A 319 7.97 16.49 -26.08
C TRP A 319 9.11 17.41 -26.53
N ASP A 320 10.32 17.16 -26.04
CA ASP A 320 11.50 17.85 -26.56
C ASP A 320 11.78 17.43 -28.00
N ARG A 321 11.32 18.22 -28.97
CA ARG A 321 11.43 17.95 -30.39
C ARG A 321 12.89 17.88 -30.89
N ARG A 322 13.87 18.30 -30.08
CA ARG A 322 15.30 18.11 -30.40
C ARG A 322 15.71 16.65 -30.25
N GLN A 323 15.11 15.93 -29.30
CA GLN A 323 15.39 14.52 -29.00
C GLN A 323 14.34 13.59 -29.63
N PHE A 324 13.11 14.06 -29.75
CA PHE A 324 11.95 13.33 -30.27
C PHE A 324 11.26 14.16 -31.36
N PRO A 325 11.82 14.17 -32.62
CA PRO A 325 11.31 15.05 -33.67
C PRO A 325 9.84 14.82 -34.06
N ASP A 326 9.41 13.56 -34.05
CA ASP A 326 8.03 13.13 -34.36
C ASP A 326 7.55 12.10 -33.33
N PRO A 327 7.13 12.56 -32.13
CA PRO A 327 6.74 11.67 -31.06
C PRO A 327 5.47 10.87 -31.38
N GLU A 328 4.52 11.39 -32.14
CA GLU A 328 3.31 10.67 -32.53
C GLU A 328 3.66 9.44 -33.40
N ALA A 329 4.53 9.60 -34.38
CA ALA A 329 5.01 8.49 -35.22
C ALA A 329 5.87 7.52 -34.39
N MET A 330 6.69 8.00 -33.44
CA MET A 330 7.45 7.16 -32.52
C MET A 330 6.52 6.30 -31.66
N LEU A 331 5.52 6.90 -31.01
CA LEU A 331 4.55 6.20 -30.16
C LEU A 331 3.80 5.12 -30.98
N ALA A 332 3.38 5.44 -32.20
CA ALA A 332 2.75 4.46 -33.09
C ALA A 332 3.67 3.28 -33.41
N ARG A 333 4.98 3.53 -33.63
CA ARG A 333 5.97 2.46 -33.85
C ARG A 333 6.16 1.58 -32.62
N LEU A 334 6.15 2.15 -31.42
CA LEU A 334 6.27 1.41 -30.17
C LEU A 334 5.02 0.56 -29.88
N HIS A 335 3.83 1.08 -30.15
CA HIS A 335 2.58 0.31 -30.05
C HIS A 335 2.56 -0.85 -31.07
N ALA A 336 3.06 -0.65 -32.29
CA ALA A 336 3.17 -1.72 -33.29
C ALA A 336 4.10 -2.87 -32.83
N ARG A 337 4.96 -2.64 -31.86
CA ARG A 337 5.81 -3.65 -31.20
C ARG A 337 5.13 -4.32 -30.00
N GLY A 338 3.89 -3.95 -29.68
CA GLY A 338 3.11 -4.48 -28.57
C GLY A 338 3.40 -3.82 -27.21
N LEU A 339 4.07 -2.66 -27.19
CA LEU A 339 4.42 -1.96 -25.96
C LEU A 339 3.32 -0.99 -25.55
N LYS A 340 3.11 -0.87 -24.24
CA LYS A 340 2.39 0.24 -23.60
C LYS A 340 3.39 1.33 -23.22
N ILE A 341 2.94 2.58 -23.20
CA ILE A 341 3.79 3.75 -23.01
C ILE A 341 3.39 4.52 -21.75
N SER A 342 4.36 4.73 -20.87
CA SER A 342 4.22 5.53 -19.65
C SER A 342 5.11 6.77 -19.73
N LEU A 343 4.59 7.91 -19.26
CA LEU A 343 5.37 9.15 -19.12
C LEU A 343 5.46 9.56 -17.64
N TRP A 344 6.65 10.06 -17.28
CA TRP A 344 6.87 10.75 -16.02
C TRP A 344 6.19 12.11 -16.02
N ILE A 345 5.48 12.44 -14.94
CA ILE A 345 4.91 13.74 -14.66
C ILE A 345 5.06 14.06 -13.17
N ASN A 346 5.01 15.34 -12.81
CA ASN A 346 4.84 15.78 -11.44
C ASN A 346 3.95 17.03 -11.35
N PRO A 347 3.52 17.46 -10.16
CA PRO A 347 2.60 18.59 -9.99
C PRO A 347 3.32 19.95 -9.92
N TYR A 348 4.62 20.01 -10.24
CA TYR A 348 5.44 21.21 -10.12
C TYR A 348 5.73 21.79 -11.50
N ILE A 349 5.41 23.07 -11.68
CA ILE A 349 5.57 23.77 -12.95
C ILE A 349 6.82 24.67 -12.87
N ALA A 350 7.82 24.40 -13.72
CA ALA A 350 9.03 25.19 -13.78
C ALA A 350 8.75 26.64 -14.21
N GLN A 351 9.45 27.62 -13.63
CA GLN A 351 9.26 29.03 -14.00
C GLN A 351 9.60 29.34 -15.48
N LYS A 352 10.36 28.48 -16.15
CA LYS A 352 10.67 28.59 -17.60
C LYS A 352 9.66 27.88 -18.49
N SER A 353 8.79 27.05 -17.90
CA SER A 353 7.69 26.46 -18.63
C SER A 353 6.73 27.55 -19.13
N PRO A 354 6.24 27.49 -20.37
CA PRO A 354 5.20 28.41 -20.86
C PRO A 354 3.95 28.40 -19.96
N LEU A 355 3.67 27.26 -19.32
CA LEU A 355 2.51 27.07 -18.45
C LEU A 355 2.63 27.82 -17.12
N PHE A 356 3.83 28.29 -16.74
CA PHE A 356 4.00 29.07 -15.51
C PHE A 356 3.26 30.41 -15.59
N ALA A 357 3.46 31.18 -16.67
CA ALA A 357 2.79 32.46 -16.84
C ALA A 357 1.26 32.30 -16.95
N GLU A 358 0.80 31.29 -17.68
CA GLU A 358 -0.60 30.96 -17.84
C GLU A 358 -1.25 30.59 -16.49
N GLY A 359 -0.68 29.64 -15.76
CA GLY A 359 -1.21 29.19 -14.47
C GLY A 359 -1.16 30.27 -13.39
N ALA A 360 -0.11 31.11 -13.38
CA ALA A 360 -0.01 32.26 -12.47
C ALA A 360 -1.12 33.29 -12.73
N ALA A 361 -1.35 33.65 -13.99
CA ALA A 361 -2.39 34.61 -14.37
C ALA A 361 -3.80 34.07 -14.07
N ALA A 362 -4.03 32.78 -14.27
CA ALA A 362 -5.32 32.11 -14.00
C ALA A 362 -5.53 31.76 -12.52
N GLY A 363 -4.49 31.84 -11.69
CA GLY A 363 -4.58 31.52 -10.27
C GLY A 363 -4.64 30.03 -9.97
N TYR A 364 -3.94 29.20 -10.77
CA TYR A 364 -3.91 27.74 -10.65
C TYR A 364 -2.86 27.18 -9.70
N PHE A 365 -2.04 28.04 -9.12
CA PHE A 365 -0.96 27.65 -8.22
C PHE A 365 -1.27 28.02 -6.77
N ILE A 366 -0.70 27.25 -5.84
CA ILE A 366 -0.71 27.58 -4.42
C ILE A 366 -0.10 28.98 -4.23
N LYS A 367 -0.73 29.80 -3.42
CA LYS A 367 -0.32 31.21 -3.18
C LYS A 367 0.25 31.37 -1.79
N ARG A 368 1.12 32.36 -1.62
CA ARG A 368 1.51 32.89 -0.31
C ARG A 368 0.35 33.66 0.30
N SER A 369 0.38 33.89 1.61
CA SER A 369 -0.62 34.70 2.32
C SER A 369 -0.76 36.14 1.79
N ASN A 370 0.27 36.67 1.11
CA ASN A 370 0.25 37.98 0.46
C ASN A 370 -0.35 37.96 -0.97
N GLY A 371 -0.87 36.81 -1.43
CA GLY A 371 -1.49 36.64 -2.75
C GLY A 371 -0.54 36.33 -3.91
N LEU A 372 0.78 36.36 -3.70
CA LEU A 372 1.77 35.98 -4.71
C LEU A 372 1.84 34.45 -4.86
N VAL A 373 2.22 33.99 -6.06
CA VAL A 373 2.48 32.55 -6.28
C VAL A 373 3.58 32.07 -5.33
N PHE A 374 3.37 30.93 -4.68
CA PHE A 374 4.42 30.25 -3.94
C PHE A 374 5.42 29.64 -4.92
N GLN A 375 6.71 29.93 -4.74
CA GLN A 375 7.80 29.37 -5.53
C GLN A 375 8.90 28.83 -4.62
N THR A 376 9.59 27.78 -5.09
CA THR A 376 10.70 27.13 -4.39
C THR A 376 11.70 26.54 -5.40
N ASP A 377 12.95 26.33 -4.95
CA ASP A 377 14.01 25.68 -5.71
C ASP A 377 14.31 24.25 -5.21
N GLN A 378 13.39 23.66 -4.46
CA GLN A 378 13.66 22.39 -3.76
C GLN A 378 13.94 21.20 -4.70
N TRP A 379 13.48 21.24 -5.95
CA TRP A 379 13.79 20.22 -6.96
C TRP A 379 14.18 20.85 -8.29
N GLN A 380 13.34 21.74 -8.84
CA GLN A 380 13.63 22.47 -10.07
C GLN A 380 13.58 23.99 -9.79
N PRO A 381 14.37 24.78 -10.55
CA PRO A 381 14.48 26.23 -10.28
C PRO A 381 13.14 26.95 -10.40
N GLY A 382 12.76 27.66 -9.33
CA GLY A 382 11.60 28.54 -9.31
C GLY A 382 10.26 27.85 -9.53
N MET A 383 10.14 26.58 -9.21
CA MET A 383 8.89 25.83 -9.44
C MET A 383 7.73 26.40 -8.66
N ALA A 384 6.55 26.44 -9.29
CA ALA A 384 5.25 26.64 -8.66
C ALA A 384 4.56 25.27 -8.48
N ILE A 385 3.61 25.22 -7.56
CA ILE A 385 2.87 23.99 -7.21
C ILE A 385 1.41 24.16 -7.63
N VAL A 386 0.88 23.21 -8.40
CA VAL A 386 -0.52 23.22 -8.83
C VAL A 386 -1.44 23.08 -7.62
N ASP A 387 -2.47 23.90 -7.52
CA ASP A 387 -3.48 23.84 -6.47
C ASP A 387 -4.65 22.94 -6.89
N PHE A 388 -4.60 21.66 -6.48
CA PHE A 388 -5.66 20.69 -6.80
C PHE A 388 -6.95 20.88 -5.99
N THR A 389 -7.02 21.84 -5.07
CA THR A 389 -8.27 22.26 -4.44
C THR A 389 -9.08 23.20 -5.35
N ASN A 390 -8.43 23.72 -6.41
CA ASN A 390 -9.07 24.52 -7.44
C ASN A 390 -9.56 23.65 -8.61
N PRO A 391 -10.87 23.46 -8.81
CA PRO A 391 -11.39 22.62 -9.91
C PRO A 391 -10.95 23.10 -11.30
N ALA A 392 -10.74 24.41 -11.49
CA ALA A 392 -10.25 24.96 -12.75
C ALA A 392 -8.77 24.60 -13.00
N ALA A 393 -7.95 24.55 -11.95
CA ALA A 393 -6.56 24.07 -12.04
C ALA A 393 -6.51 22.56 -12.34
N VAL A 394 -7.39 21.76 -11.74
CA VAL A 394 -7.53 20.33 -12.05
C VAL A 394 -7.88 20.14 -13.53
N ALA A 395 -8.90 20.82 -14.03
CA ALA A 395 -9.33 20.72 -15.44
C ALA A 395 -8.22 21.17 -16.41
N TRP A 396 -7.50 22.24 -16.06
CA TRP A 396 -6.35 22.74 -16.82
C TRP A 396 -5.22 21.70 -16.89
N TYR A 397 -4.80 21.15 -15.76
CA TYR A 397 -3.77 20.11 -15.66
C TYR A 397 -4.16 18.87 -16.46
N GLN A 398 -5.39 18.38 -16.27
CA GLN A 398 -5.94 17.25 -17.03
C GLN A 398 -6.01 17.53 -18.53
N GLY A 399 -6.26 18.77 -18.95
CA GLY A 399 -6.28 19.18 -20.36
C GLY A 399 -4.95 18.93 -21.07
N HIS A 400 -3.82 19.19 -20.40
CA HIS A 400 -2.49 18.90 -20.93
C HIS A 400 -2.23 17.39 -21.02
N LEU A 401 -2.60 16.64 -20.00
CA LEU A 401 -2.44 15.16 -20.01
C LEU A 401 -3.34 14.50 -21.05
N ARG A 402 -4.54 15.01 -21.28
CA ARG A 402 -5.47 14.53 -22.31
C ARG A 402 -4.86 14.61 -23.71
N ARG A 403 -4.09 15.67 -24.02
CA ARG A 403 -3.37 15.78 -25.28
C ARG A 403 -2.34 14.65 -25.44
N LEU A 404 -1.59 14.33 -24.38
CA LEU A 404 -0.62 13.23 -24.39
C LEU A 404 -1.28 11.87 -24.59
N LEU A 405 -2.43 11.64 -23.93
CA LEU A 405 -3.22 10.43 -24.15
C LEU A 405 -3.72 10.32 -25.60
N ALA A 406 -4.13 11.45 -26.20
CA ALA A 406 -4.55 11.49 -27.60
C ALA A 406 -3.40 11.21 -28.60
N MET A 407 -2.14 11.54 -28.23
CA MET A 407 -0.95 11.24 -29.02
C MET A 407 -0.57 9.75 -28.97
N GLY A 408 -1.08 8.97 -28.01
CA GLY A 408 -0.78 7.54 -27.85
C GLY A 408 -0.07 7.18 -26.53
N VAL A 409 0.00 8.06 -25.54
CA VAL A 409 0.45 7.69 -24.19
C VAL A 409 -0.62 6.83 -23.52
N ASP A 410 -0.24 5.75 -22.83
CA ASP A 410 -1.19 4.83 -22.19
C ASP A 410 -1.42 5.19 -20.70
N CYS A 411 -0.37 5.59 -19.97
CA CYS A 411 -0.47 5.87 -18.53
C CYS A 411 0.64 6.84 -18.06
N PHE A 412 0.60 7.22 -16.79
CA PHE A 412 1.55 8.16 -16.20
C PHE A 412 2.20 7.62 -14.92
N LYS A 413 3.51 7.93 -14.73
CA LYS A 413 4.17 7.89 -13.44
C LYS A 413 3.95 9.23 -12.75
N THR A 414 3.17 9.22 -11.67
CA THR A 414 2.93 10.40 -10.83
C THR A 414 4.00 10.52 -9.77
N ASP A 415 5.05 11.27 -10.07
CA ASP A 415 6.20 11.44 -9.20
C ASP A 415 6.02 12.63 -8.24
N PHE A 416 6.74 12.63 -7.11
CA PHE A 416 6.65 13.62 -6.05
C PHE A 416 5.25 13.75 -5.41
N GLY A 417 4.92 14.97 -4.91
CA GLY A 417 3.68 15.26 -4.21
C GLY A 417 3.83 15.37 -2.69
N GLU A 418 5.03 15.10 -2.13
CA GLU A 418 5.34 15.23 -0.71
C GLU A 418 6.09 16.53 -0.35
N ARG A 419 6.69 17.23 -1.32
CA ARG A 419 7.40 18.50 -1.09
C ARG A 419 6.45 19.70 -1.15
N ILE A 420 5.44 19.68 -0.29
CA ILE A 420 4.36 20.65 -0.25
C ILE A 420 4.52 21.57 0.96
N PRO A 421 4.40 22.91 0.81
CA PRO A 421 4.52 23.83 1.93
C PRO A 421 3.35 23.66 2.92
N ASP A 422 3.68 23.70 4.22
CA ASP A 422 2.72 23.62 5.34
C ASP A 422 2.55 24.97 6.08
N LYS A 423 3.25 26.04 5.61
CA LYS A 423 3.24 27.37 6.24
C LYS A 423 3.24 28.48 5.21
N ASP A 424 2.67 29.62 5.59
CA ASP A 424 2.64 30.86 4.80
C ASP A 424 2.05 30.70 3.40
N VAL A 425 1.15 29.76 3.21
CA VAL A 425 0.44 29.51 1.95
C VAL A 425 -1.05 29.46 2.16
N VAL A 426 -1.78 29.65 1.06
CA VAL A 426 -3.25 29.64 1.00
C VAL A 426 -3.67 28.81 -0.19
N TYR A 427 -4.56 27.87 0.06
CA TYR A 427 -5.25 27.07 -0.96
C TYR A 427 -6.50 27.79 -1.46
N PHE A 428 -6.94 27.45 -2.66
CA PHE A 428 -8.10 28.06 -3.29
C PHE A 428 -9.39 27.89 -2.48
N ASP A 429 -9.60 26.72 -1.89
CA ASP A 429 -10.76 26.40 -1.06
C ASP A 429 -10.65 26.85 0.42
N GLY A 430 -9.51 27.44 0.80
CA GLY A 430 -9.23 27.87 2.17
C GLY A 430 -8.81 26.76 3.12
N SER A 431 -8.48 25.58 2.62
CA SER A 431 -7.98 24.47 3.41
C SER A 431 -6.73 24.82 4.21
N ASP A 432 -6.62 24.25 5.41
CA ASP A 432 -5.42 24.41 6.27
C ASP A 432 -4.19 23.77 5.62
N PRO A 433 -3.09 24.52 5.41
CA PRO A 433 -1.89 24.01 4.76
C PRO A 433 -1.25 22.82 5.49
N VAL A 434 -1.30 22.78 6.82
CA VAL A 434 -0.76 21.67 7.62
C VAL A 434 -1.55 20.38 7.38
N GLU A 435 -2.87 20.48 7.30
CA GLU A 435 -3.73 19.34 7.01
C GLU A 435 -3.65 18.92 5.53
N MET A 436 -3.51 19.88 4.62
CA MET A 436 -3.40 19.62 3.18
C MET A 436 -2.08 18.93 2.79
N HIS A 437 -1.01 19.10 3.58
CA HIS A 437 0.32 18.56 3.26
C HIS A 437 0.30 17.06 2.88
N ASN A 438 -0.37 16.23 3.66
CA ASN A 438 -0.49 14.79 3.36
C ASN A 438 -1.52 14.50 2.25
N LEU A 439 -2.64 15.21 2.24
CA LEU A 439 -3.73 14.98 1.28
C LEU A 439 -3.38 15.42 -0.13
N TYR A 440 -2.46 16.34 -0.29
CA TYR A 440 -2.08 16.86 -1.60
C TYR A 440 -1.70 15.74 -2.59
N ALA A 441 -0.85 14.80 -2.16
CA ALA A 441 -0.43 13.68 -3.00
C ALA A 441 -1.62 12.77 -3.40
N LEU A 442 -2.60 12.62 -2.50
CA LEU A 442 -3.82 11.89 -2.79
C LEU A 442 -4.65 12.59 -3.86
N GLN A 443 -4.88 13.91 -3.74
CA GLN A 443 -5.62 14.71 -4.72
C GLN A 443 -4.94 14.75 -6.09
N TYR A 444 -3.61 14.85 -6.10
CA TYR A 444 -2.82 14.77 -7.34
C TYR A 444 -3.02 13.43 -8.06
N ASN A 445 -2.87 12.31 -7.37
CA ASN A 445 -3.09 10.98 -7.95
C ASN A 445 -4.55 10.80 -8.40
N GLU A 446 -5.52 11.29 -7.62
CA GLU A 446 -6.94 11.26 -7.96
C GLU A 446 -7.22 12.00 -9.26
N ALA A 447 -6.66 13.21 -9.42
CA ALA A 447 -6.85 14.01 -10.63
C ALA A 447 -6.32 13.29 -11.90
N VAL A 448 -5.14 12.64 -11.79
CA VAL A 448 -4.56 11.90 -12.92
C VAL A 448 -5.32 10.60 -13.18
N TYR A 449 -5.64 9.84 -12.13
CA TYR A 449 -6.34 8.56 -12.27
C TYR A 449 -7.74 8.73 -12.86
N ASN A 450 -8.50 9.73 -12.38
CA ASN A 450 -9.85 10.01 -12.89
C ASN A 450 -9.84 10.40 -14.37
N LEU A 451 -8.82 11.12 -14.83
CA LEU A 451 -8.63 11.39 -16.26
C LEU A 451 -8.38 10.10 -17.06
N LEU A 452 -7.54 9.19 -16.52
CA LEU A 452 -7.30 7.90 -17.19
C LEU A 452 -8.58 7.08 -17.30
N VAL A 453 -9.37 7.02 -16.24
CA VAL A 453 -10.70 6.35 -16.26
C VAL A 453 -11.61 6.98 -17.30
N GLU A 454 -11.69 8.32 -17.36
CA GLU A 454 -12.52 9.03 -18.33
C GLU A 454 -12.11 8.73 -19.78
N VAL A 455 -10.80 8.69 -20.06
CA VAL A 455 -10.29 8.59 -21.45
C VAL A 455 -10.10 7.12 -21.91
N ARG A 456 -9.74 6.21 -21.00
CA ARG A 456 -9.34 4.83 -21.31
C ARG A 456 -10.31 3.76 -20.79
N GLY A 457 -11.21 4.12 -19.86
CA GLY A 457 -12.01 3.16 -19.09
C GLY A 457 -11.30 2.70 -17.82
N GLU A 458 -12.07 2.24 -16.85
CA GLU A 458 -11.55 1.77 -15.56
C GLU A 458 -10.62 0.56 -15.72
N GLU A 459 -10.90 -0.30 -16.70
CA GLU A 459 -10.16 -1.53 -17.01
C GLU A 459 -8.74 -1.29 -17.60
N GLU A 460 -8.47 -0.08 -18.11
CA GLU A 460 -7.16 0.30 -18.68
C GLU A 460 -6.47 1.39 -17.85
N ALA A 461 -7.13 1.92 -16.81
CA ALA A 461 -6.58 2.98 -15.99
C ALA A 461 -5.54 2.47 -14.99
N VAL A 462 -4.34 3.04 -15.03
CA VAL A 462 -3.27 2.78 -14.05
C VAL A 462 -2.34 3.99 -13.95
N VAL A 463 -2.01 4.39 -12.73
CA VAL A 463 -0.90 5.31 -12.44
C VAL A 463 0.26 4.53 -11.84
N PHE A 464 1.45 5.13 -11.85
CA PHE A 464 2.60 4.59 -11.13
C PHE A 464 3.06 5.66 -10.14
N ALA A 465 2.50 5.62 -8.91
CA ALA A 465 2.51 6.71 -7.96
C ALA A 465 3.64 6.60 -6.92
N ARG A 466 4.33 7.73 -6.64
CA ARG A 466 5.32 7.83 -5.56
C ARG A 466 4.65 8.11 -4.22
N SER A 467 4.15 9.31 -4.03
CA SER A 467 3.56 9.74 -2.77
C SER A 467 2.05 9.55 -2.76
N THR A 468 1.53 9.26 -1.58
CA THR A 468 0.09 9.21 -1.32
C THR A 468 -0.17 9.27 0.19
N TYR A 469 -1.44 9.22 0.58
CA TYR A 469 -1.90 9.14 1.96
C TYR A 469 -2.90 8.00 2.14
N ALA A 470 -3.46 7.84 3.34
CA ALA A 470 -4.54 6.89 3.58
C ALA A 470 -5.68 7.10 2.58
N SER A 471 -6.29 6.04 2.09
CA SER A 471 -7.26 6.00 0.98
C SER A 471 -6.64 6.07 -0.44
N GLY A 472 -5.30 6.20 -0.54
CA GLY A 472 -4.61 6.25 -1.83
C GLY A 472 -4.55 4.92 -2.58
N GLN A 473 -4.83 3.80 -1.92
CA GLN A 473 -4.95 2.49 -2.59
C GLN A 473 -5.99 2.48 -3.71
N ARG A 474 -6.90 3.45 -3.74
CA ARG A 474 -7.89 3.66 -4.81
C ARG A 474 -7.26 4.06 -6.15
N TYR A 475 -6.00 4.46 -6.16
CA TYR A 475 -5.28 4.92 -7.34
C TYR A 475 -3.99 4.12 -7.54
N PRO A 476 -4.08 2.82 -7.94
CA PRO A 476 -2.92 1.97 -8.11
C PRO A 476 -2.12 2.34 -9.37
N VAL A 477 -0.83 2.01 -9.42
CA VAL A 477 0.06 1.24 -8.54
C VAL A 477 0.97 2.19 -7.77
N HIS A 478 1.60 1.70 -6.70
CA HIS A 478 2.59 2.47 -5.93
C HIS A 478 3.95 1.77 -5.96
N TRP A 479 5.05 2.55 -5.88
CA TRP A 479 6.39 1.97 -5.75
C TRP A 479 7.15 2.53 -4.54
N GLY A 480 8.20 1.83 -4.10
CA GLY A 480 8.95 2.11 -2.87
C GLY A 480 9.75 3.41 -2.85
N GLY A 481 9.79 4.16 -3.96
CA GLY A 481 10.61 5.38 -4.08
C GLY A 481 12.09 5.07 -4.25
N ASP A 482 12.93 6.05 -3.90
CA ASP A 482 14.36 6.02 -4.15
C ASP A 482 15.08 5.10 -3.16
N CYS A 483 15.81 4.11 -3.66
CA CYS A 483 16.53 3.11 -2.89
C CYS A 483 17.97 2.97 -3.38
N TRP A 484 18.89 2.58 -2.47
CA TRP A 484 20.29 2.36 -2.83
C TRP A 484 20.48 1.00 -3.52
N SER A 485 21.50 0.92 -4.39
CA SER A 485 21.85 -0.30 -5.12
C SER A 485 22.72 -1.24 -4.28
N ASN A 486 22.19 -1.71 -3.14
CA ASN A 486 22.83 -2.66 -2.21
C ASN A 486 21.82 -3.61 -1.58
N PHE A 487 22.28 -4.65 -0.89
CA PHE A 487 21.41 -5.66 -0.26
C PHE A 487 20.62 -5.11 0.92
N GLU A 488 21.20 -4.20 1.69
CA GLU A 488 20.53 -3.55 2.81
C GLU A 488 19.27 -2.82 2.35
N SER A 489 19.40 -2.00 1.31
CA SER A 489 18.28 -1.24 0.77
C SER A 489 17.27 -2.14 0.05
N MET A 490 17.70 -3.26 -0.55
CA MET A 490 16.81 -4.27 -1.10
C MET A 490 15.91 -4.88 0.00
N ALA A 491 16.48 -5.20 1.18
CA ALA A 491 15.75 -5.71 2.32
C ALA A 491 14.83 -4.64 2.95
N GLU A 492 15.29 -3.38 3.03
CA GLU A 492 14.50 -2.24 3.48
C GLU A 492 13.31 -1.99 2.55
N SER A 493 13.51 -2.08 1.23
CA SER A 493 12.43 -1.96 0.25
C SER A 493 11.35 -3.01 0.47
N LEU A 494 11.71 -4.28 0.68
CA LEU A 494 10.73 -5.33 1.00
C LEU A 494 9.97 -5.01 2.28
N ARG A 495 10.66 -4.58 3.33
CA ARG A 495 10.05 -4.20 4.61
C ARG A 495 9.06 -3.06 4.45
N GLY A 496 9.44 -2.02 3.70
CA GLY A 496 8.57 -0.89 3.37
C GLY A 496 7.32 -1.32 2.60
N GLY A 497 7.48 -2.17 1.59
CA GLY A 497 6.37 -2.73 0.82
C GLY A 497 5.41 -3.56 1.68
N LEU A 498 5.91 -4.44 2.55
CA LEU A 498 5.09 -5.22 3.47
C LEU A 498 4.36 -4.33 4.50
N SER A 499 5.03 -3.26 4.97
CA SER A 499 4.40 -2.27 5.86
C SER A 499 3.25 -1.54 5.16
N LEU A 500 3.44 -1.12 3.90
CA LEU A 500 2.41 -0.45 3.11
C LEU A 500 1.23 -1.38 2.79
N THR A 501 1.50 -2.62 2.38
CA THR A 501 0.45 -3.59 2.06
C THR A 501 -0.38 -3.95 3.29
N THR A 502 0.23 -3.96 4.48
CA THR A 502 -0.50 -4.09 5.77
C THR A 502 -1.47 -2.93 6.01
N CYS A 503 -1.24 -1.77 5.39
CA CYS A 503 -2.16 -0.61 5.40
C CYS A 503 -3.21 -0.64 4.28
N GLY A 504 -3.39 -1.76 3.57
CA GLY A 504 -4.46 -1.96 2.59
C GLY A 504 -4.09 -1.65 1.14
N PHE A 505 -2.81 -1.42 0.82
CA PHE A 505 -2.36 -1.21 -0.56
C PHE A 505 -2.18 -2.55 -1.27
N ALA A 506 -3.04 -2.84 -2.23
CA ALA A 506 -3.13 -4.15 -2.89
C ALA A 506 -1.95 -4.42 -3.84
N PHE A 507 -1.41 -3.37 -4.50
CA PHE A 507 -0.42 -3.46 -5.56
C PHE A 507 0.79 -2.58 -5.23
N TRP A 508 1.98 -3.18 -5.32
CA TRP A 508 3.22 -2.51 -4.98
C TRP A 508 4.37 -2.94 -5.89
N SER A 509 5.28 -2.03 -6.15
CA SER A 509 6.47 -2.20 -6.96
C SER A 509 7.69 -1.56 -6.29
N HIS A 510 8.86 -1.75 -6.87
CA HIS A 510 10.12 -1.12 -6.47
C HIS A 510 11.10 -1.10 -7.64
N ASP A 511 12.16 -0.33 -7.52
CA ASP A 511 13.16 -0.19 -8.58
C ASP A 511 14.14 -1.36 -8.55
N ILE A 512 14.03 -2.26 -9.52
CA ILE A 512 14.88 -3.43 -9.64
C ILE A 512 16.33 -2.99 -9.88
N GLY A 513 17.21 -3.44 -8.98
CA GLY A 513 18.63 -3.08 -8.97
C GLY A 513 18.97 -1.86 -8.12
N GLY A 514 17.96 -1.24 -7.49
CA GLY A 514 18.11 0.02 -6.75
C GLY A 514 18.05 1.25 -7.66
N PHE A 515 17.62 2.38 -7.10
CA PHE A 515 17.54 3.65 -7.83
C PHE A 515 18.90 4.38 -7.82
N GLU A 516 19.50 4.58 -6.64
CA GLU A 516 20.75 5.30 -6.47
C GLU A 516 22.00 4.42 -6.64
N GLY A 517 22.95 4.91 -7.41
CA GLY A 517 24.21 4.22 -7.68
C GLY A 517 24.10 3.13 -8.74
N ASN A 518 25.22 2.48 -9.01
CA ASN A 518 25.31 1.35 -9.94
C ASN A 518 25.25 0.04 -9.15
N PRO A 519 24.32 -0.87 -9.45
CA PRO A 519 24.22 -2.12 -8.73
C PRO A 519 25.43 -3.03 -9.01
N PRO A 520 26.04 -3.62 -7.97
CA PRO A 520 26.89 -4.79 -8.19
C PRO A 520 26.10 -5.89 -8.93
N PRO A 521 26.75 -6.71 -9.77
CA PRO A 521 26.04 -7.73 -10.56
C PRO A 521 25.20 -8.70 -9.69
N ALA A 522 25.68 -9.09 -8.53
CA ALA A 522 24.95 -9.95 -7.62
C ALA A 522 23.68 -9.27 -7.08
N VAL A 523 23.77 -8.00 -6.66
CA VAL A 523 22.61 -7.22 -6.20
C VAL A 523 21.56 -7.11 -7.30
N TYR A 524 22.00 -6.80 -8.53
CA TYR A 524 21.09 -6.65 -9.67
C TYR A 524 20.33 -7.96 -9.97
N LYS A 525 21.03 -9.09 -10.03
CA LYS A 525 20.43 -10.41 -10.29
C LYS A 525 19.47 -10.84 -9.17
N ARG A 526 19.84 -10.67 -7.89
CA ARG A 526 18.95 -10.97 -6.75
C ARG A 526 17.72 -10.06 -6.73
N TRP A 527 17.90 -8.79 -7.09
CA TRP A 527 16.77 -7.86 -7.17
C TRP A 527 15.83 -8.15 -8.34
N ILE A 528 16.34 -8.67 -9.47
CA ILE A 528 15.50 -9.19 -10.59
C ILE A 528 14.58 -10.29 -10.07
N GLN A 529 15.10 -11.27 -9.32
CA GLN A 529 14.31 -12.36 -8.75
C GLN A 529 13.18 -11.80 -7.86
N PHE A 530 13.51 -10.93 -6.93
CA PHE A 530 12.55 -10.29 -6.02
C PHE A 530 11.53 -9.43 -6.78
N GLY A 531 11.99 -8.60 -7.72
CA GLY A 531 11.12 -7.68 -8.46
C GLY A 531 10.12 -8.38 -9.36
N LEU A 532 10.48 -9.52 -9.96
CA LEU A 532 9.57 -10.30 -10.80
C LEU A 532 8.63 -11.20 -9.99
N LEU A 533 8.90 -11.42 -8.72
CA LEU A 533 7.99 -12.06 -7.76
C LEU A 533 7.26 -11.04 -6.87
N SER A 534 7.17 -9.79 -7.30
CA SER A 534 6.31 -8.74 -6.76
C SER A 534 5.08 -8.54 -7.63
N SER A 535 4.08 -7.76 -7.19
CA SER A 535 2.88 -7.53 -8.01
C SER A 535 3.22 -6.85 -9.34
N HIS A 536 4.01 -5.76 -9.32
CA HIS A 536 4.50 -5.06 -10.50
C HIS A 536 6.03 -5.02 -10.52
N SER A 537 6.62 -4.89 -11.71
CA SER A 537 8.07 -5.08 -11.91
C SER A 537 8.65 -4.04 -12.85
N ARG A 538 9.62 -3.24 -12.38
CA ARG A 538 10.20 -2.13 -13.12
C ARG A 538 11.72 -2.10 -13.02
N LEU A 539 12.40 -2.07 -14.17
CA LEU A 539 13.82 -1.75 -14.30
C LEU A 539 13.97 -0.23 -14.35
N HIS A 540 14.45 0.38 -13.26
CA HIS A 540 14.61 1.84 -13.14
C HIS A 540 15.80 2.20 -12.28
N GLY A 541 16.48 3.29 -12.59
CA GLY A 541 17.60 3.81 -11.83
C GLY A 541 17.75 5.32 -11.98
N SER A 542 18.67 5.92 -11.20
CA SER A 542 18.98 7.34 -11.26
C SER A 542 19.82 7.67 -12.50
N SER A 543 21.14 7.47 -12.45
CA SER A 543 22.10 7.90 -13.47
C SER A 543 22.67 6.78 -14.34
N PHE A 544 22.13 5.58 -14.23
CA PHE A 544 22.58 4.40 -14.95
C PHE A 544 21.39 3.65 -15.55
N TYR A 545 21.47 3.26 -16.82
CA TYR A 545 20.44 2.46 -17.48
C TYR A 545 20.37 1.06 -16.87
N ARG A 546 19.19 0.64 -16.43
CA ARG A 546 18.96 -0.68 -15.81
C ARG A 546 18.72 -1.78 -16.83
N VAL A 547 19.43 -1.76 -17.95
CA VAL A 547 19.38 -2.83 -18.94
C VAL A 547 20.40 -3.92 -18.60
N PRO A 548 20.02 -5.22 -18.62
CA PRO A 548 20.82 -6.28 -18.01
C PRO A 548 22.17 -6.51 -18.69
N TRP A 549 22.26 -6.31 -20.01
CA TRP A 549 23.53 -6.50 -20.75
C TRP A 549 24.62 -5.46 -20.45
N LEU A 550 24.27 -4.35 -19.81
CA LEU A 550 25.26 -3.39 -19.30
C LEU A 550 25.82 -3.80 -17.93
N VAL A 551 25.23 -4.80 -17.29
CA VAL A 551 25.73 -5.41 -16.06
C VAL A 551 26.58 -6.65 -16.41
N ASP A 552 25.95 -7.73 -16.89
CA ASP A 552 26.60 -8.91 -17.43
C ASP A 552 25.60 -9.79 -18.22
N GLU A 553 26.10 -10.81 -18.94
CA GLU A 553 25.26 -11.74 -19.71
C GLU A 553 24.40 -12.65 -18.83
N GLU A 554 24.86 -13.01 -17.62
CA GLU A 554 24.09 -13.79 -16.67
C GLU A 554 22.84 -13.02 -16.21
N SER A 555 22.94 -11.70 -16.06
CA SER A 555 21.77 -10.82 -15.74
C SER A 555 20.68 -10.92 -16.82
N CYS A 556 21.06 -11.05 -18.10
CA CYS A 556 20.08 -11.29 -19.18
C CYS A 556 19.36 -12.62 -18.99
N THR A 557 20.12 -13.68 -18.66
CA THR A 557 19.56 -15.03 -18.43
C THR A 557 18.60 -15.02 -17.24
N VAL A 558 18.97 -14.36 -16.14
CA VAL A 558 18.13 -14.25 -14.92
C VAL A 558 16.85 -13.47 -15.23
N LEU A 559 16.97 -12.32 -15.93
CA LEU A 559 15.80 -11.52 -16.30
C LEU A 559 14.83 -12.29 -17.18
N GLN A 560 15.35 -13.00 -18.20
CA GLN A 560 14.54 -13.82 -19.09
C GLN A 560 13.79 -14.91 -18.32
N ALA A 561 14.51 -15.67 -17.47
CA ALA A 561 13.94 -16.78 -16.70
C ALA A 561 12.79 -16.31 -15.77
N PHE A 562 13.01 -15.27 -15.00
CA PHE A 562 12.01 -14.80 -14.02
C PHE A 562 10.87 -14.00 -14.67
N THR A 563 11.10 -13.30 -15.77
CA THR A 563 10.01 -12.67 -16.54
C THR A 563 9.08 -13.74 -17.13
N ARG A 564 9.64 -14.77 -17.74
CA ARG A 564 8.87 -15.91 -18.28
C ARG A 564 8.15 -16.68 -17.17
N LEU A 565 8.78 -16.88 -16.01
CA LEU A 565 8.14 -17.47 -14.84
C LEU A 565 6.91 -16.65 -14.41
N LYS A 566 7.06 -15.33 -14.30
CA LYS A 566 5.94 -14.44 -13.92
C LYS A 566 4.80 -14.54 -14.93
N HIS A 567 5.09 -14.54 -16.22
CA HIS A 567 4.05 -14.66 -17.26
C HIS A 567 3.31 -16.00 -17.19
N ARG A 568 4.02 -17.10 -16.92
CA ARG A 568 3.40 -18.41 -16.67
C ARG A 568 2.52 -18.43 -15.41
N LEU A 569 2.86 -17.64 -14.40
CA LEU A 569 2.07 -17.51 -13.18
C LEU A 569 0.86 -16.57 -13.34
N MET A 570 0.71 -15.84 -14.45
CA MET A 570 -0.34 -14.83 -14.60
C MET A 570 -1.77 -15.33 -14.35
N PRO A 571 -2.20 -16.55 -14.76
CA PRO A 571 -3.54 -17.02 -14.43
C PRO A 571 -3.81 -17.07 -12.91
N TYR A 572 -2.78 -17.43 -12.12
CA TYR A 572 -2.82 -17.39 -10.65
C TYR A 572 -2.71 -15.94 -10.13
N LEU A 573 -1.69 -15.19 -10.57
CA LEU A 573 -1.42 -13.83 -10.06
C LEU A 573 -2.60 -12.89 -10.33
N TYR A 574 -3.20 -12.97 -11.52
CA TYR A 574 -4.33 -12.11 -11.87
C TYR A 574 -5.60 -12.50 -11.10
N ALA A 575 -5.80 -13.80 -10.79
CA ALA A 575 -6.85 -14.24 -9.87
C ALA A 575 -6.65 -13.68 -8.44
N GLN A 576 -5.40 -13.63 -7.97
CA GLN A 576 -5.07 -13.00 -6.68
C GLN A 576 -5.27 -11.47 -6.71
N ALA A 577 -4.99 -10.81 -7.85
CA ALA A 577 -5.28 -9.40 -8.04
C ALA A 577 -6.78 -9.11 -7.97
N ILE A 578 -7.60 -9.90 -8.66
CA ILE A 578 -9.09 -9.82 -8.59
C ILE A 578 -9.57 -10.04 -7.14
N ALA A 579 -9.06 -11.04 -6.45
CA ALA A 579 -9.39 -11.29 -5.04
C ALA A 579 -9.01 -10.08 -4.15
N ALA A 580 -7.86 -9.44 -4.40
CA ALA A 580 -7.42 -8.27 -3.66
C ALA A 580 -8.37 -7.07 -3.84
N THR A 581 -8.90 -6.83 -5.04
CA THR A 581 -9.89 -5.77 -5.27
C THR A 581 -11.23 -6.05 -4.58
N GLN A 582 -11.61 -7.32 -4.46
CA GLN A 582 -12.87 -7.74 -3.82
C GLN A 582 -12.78 -7.75 -2.29
N THR A 583 -11.67 -8.27 -1.75
CA THR A 583 -11.51 -8.49 -0.31
C THR A 583 -10.71 -7.39 0.38
N GLY A 584 -9.85 -6.67 -0.35
CA GLY A 584 -8.86 -5.71 0.16
C GLY A 584 -7.62 -6.37 0.75
N VAL A 585 -7.52 -7.70 0.75
CA VAL A 585 -6.31 -8.42 1.15
C VAL A 585 -5.27 -8.28 0.04
N PRO A 586 -4.07 -7.76 0.32
CA PRO A 586 -3.09 -7.43 -0.72
C PRO A 586 -2.53 -8.67 -1.41
N MET A 587 -1.92 -8.46 -2.59
CA MET A 587 -1.20 -9.54 -3.29
C MET A 587 0.08 -9.95 -2.57
N MET A 588 0.85 -8.99 -2.05
CA MET A 588 2.03 -9.27 -1.23
C MET A 588 1.64 -9.21 0.24
N ARG A 589 1.77 -10.33 0.95
CA ARG A 589 1.26 -10.48 2.32
C ARG A 589 2.38 -10.82 3.26
N SER A 590 2.47 -10.10 4.37
CA SER A 590 3.41 -10.43 5.44
C SER A 590 3.10 -11.80 6.07
N MET A 591 4.12 -12.44 6.63
CA MET A 591 3.95 -13.76 7.25
C MET A 591 2.95 -13.73 8.41
N VAL A 592 2.91 -12.67 9.20
CA VAL A 592 1.93 -12.52 10.30
C VAL A 592 0.49 -12.37 9.78
N MET A 593 0.30 -11.87 8.57
CA MET A 593 -1.03 -11.77 7.94
C MET A 593 -1.58 -13.16 7.56
N GLU A 594 -0.71 -14.06 7.09
CA GLU A 594 -1.07 -15.43 6.71
C GLU A 594 -1.10 -16.38 7.92
N TYR A 595 -0.14 -16.24 8.84
CA TYR A 595 0.04 -17.14 10.00
C TYR A 595 0.05 -16.36 11.32
N PRO A 596 -1.07 -15.69 11.70
CA PRO A 596 -1.11 -14.82 12.89
C PRO A 596 -0.96 -15.57 14.21
N ARG A 597 -1.12 -16.91 14.21
CA ARG A 597 -0.99 -17.76 15.40
C ARG A 597 0.39 -18.39 15.54
N ASP A 598 1.24 -18.28 14.51
CA ASP A 598 2.61 -18.77 14.54
C ASP A 598 3.54 -17.68 15.08
N PRO A 599 4.13 -17.86 16.30
CA PRO A 599 5.00 -16.85 16.89
C PRO A 599 6.23 -16.52 16.05
N ALA A 600 6.74 -17.45 15.24
CA ALA A 600 7.89 -17.22 14.36
C ALA A 600 7.54 -16.20 13.27
N CYS A 601 6.28 -16.14 12.83
CA CYS A 601 5.83 -15.26 11.77
C CYS A 601 5.66 -13.79 12.20
N THR A 602 5.71 -13.48 13.50
CA THR A 602 5.48 -12.12 14.00
C THR A 602 6.58 -11.13 13.63
N THR A 603 7.82 -11.60 13.48
CA THR A 603 9.00 -10.74 13.23
C THR A 603 9.61 -10.90 11.83
N LEU A 604 9.04 -11.76 10.98
CA LEU A 604 9.59 -12.06 9.65
C LEU A 604 9.33 -10.90 8.67
N ASP A 605 10.41 -10.29 8.20
CA ASP A 605 10.42 -9.14 7.29
C ASP A 605 11.24 -9.36 6.00
N ARG A 606 11.81 -10.57 5.81
CA ARG A 606 12.63 -10.93 4.65
C ARG A 606 12.01 -12.04 3.79
N GLN A 607 10.75 -12.35 4.05
CA GLN A 607 9.94 -13.30 3.28
C GLN A 607 8.48 -12.88 3.34
N TYR A 608 7.71 -13.34 2.38
CA TYR A 608 6.30 -12.97 2.23
C TYR A 608 5.52 -14.01 1.44
N HIS A 609 4.21 -13.90 1.45
CA HIS A 609 3.33 -14.59 0.49
C HIS A 609 3.03 -13.70 -0.71
N LEU A 610 3.17 -14.25 -1.92
CA LEU A 610 2.66 -13.67 -3.16
C LEU A 610 1.34 -14.39 -3.51
N GLY A 611 0.23 -13.74 -3.22
CA GLY A 611 -1.08 -14.38 -3.18
C GLY A 611 -1.23 -15.28 -1.95
N ASP A 612 -2.12 -16.25 -2.04
CA ASP A 612 -2.47 -17.19 -0.95
C ASP A 612 -1.60 -18.44 -0.90
N SER A 613 -0.84 -18.73 -1.96
CA SER A 613 -0.23 -20.05 -2.16
C SER A 613 1.28 -20.04 -2.34
N LEU A 614 1.92 -18.90 -2.69
CA LEU A 614 3.35 -18.81 -2.97
C LEU A 614 4.09 -18.12 -1.83
N LEU A 615 4.93 -18.84 -1.08
CA LEU A 615 5.90 -18.26 -0.16
C LEU A 615 7.19 -17.92 -0.92
N VAL A 616 7.64 -16.68 -0.79
CA VAL A 616 8.83 -16.13 -1.44
C VAL A 616 9.79 -15.62 -0.37
N ALA A 617 11.04 -16.10 -0.39
CA ALA A 617 12.12 -15.57 0.45
C ALA A 617 13.27 -15.08 -0.44
N PRO A 618 13.35 -13.78 -0.75
CA PRO A 618 14.44 -13.22 -1.54
C PRO A 618 15.80 -13.47 -0.89
N VAL A 619 16.82 -13.63 -1.72
CA VAL A 619 18.19 -13.85 -1.27
C VAL A 619 18.93 -12.51 -1.20
N PHE A 620 19.42 -12.13 -0.03
CA PHE A 620 20.09 -10.86 0.24
C PHE A 620 21.61 -11.00 0.39
N THR A 621 22.20 -12.00 -0.29
CA THR A 621 23.64 -12.28 -0.26
C THR A 621 24.17 -12.56 -1.66
N GLU A 622 25.42 -12.20 -1.90
CA GLU A 622 26.13 -12.55 -3.13
C GLU A 622 26.35 -14.06 -3.23
N SER A 623 26.71 -14.69 -2.11
CA SER A 623 27.02 -16.13 -2.01
C SER A 623 25.83 -17.05 -2.30
N GLY A 624 24.60 -16.51 -2.19
CA GLY A 624 23.37 -17.27 -2.35
C GLY A 624 22.85 -17.91 -1.06
N ASP A 625 23.55 -17.72 0.05
CA ASP A 625 23.12 -18.24 1.34
C ASP A 625 21.89 -17.48 1.84
N VAL A 626 20.88 -18.23 2.29
CA VAL A 626 19.60 -17.67 2.77
C VAL A 626 19.03 -18.51 3.90
N ASP A 627 18.58 -17.79 4.94
CA ASP A 627 17.81 -18.35 6.05
C ASP A 627 16.35 -17.93 5.89
N PHE A 628 15.41 -18.89 5.98
CA PHE A 628 13.98 -18.63 5.90
C PHE A 628 13.19 -19.62 6.76
N TYR A 629 11.95 -19.26 7.07
CA TYR A 629 11.04 -20.06 7.87
C TYR A 629 9.91 -20.62 7.02
N LEU A 630 9.68 -21.92 7.08
CA LEU A 630 8.47 -22.53 6.55
C LEU A 630 7.49 -22.80 7.70
N PRO A 631 6.28 -22.24 7.69
CA PRO A 631 5.22 -22.57 8.66
C PRO A 631 4.88 -24.06 8.67
N GLU A 632 4.19 -24.51 9.73
CA GLU A 632 3.82 -25.93 9.87
C GLU A 632 3.13 -26.48 8.60
N GLY A 633 3.49 -27.70 8.22
CA GLY A 633 2.97 -28.39 7.04
C GLY A 633 4.07 -28.92 6.12
N THR A 634 3.67 -29.37 4.94
CA THR A 634 4.57 -29.81 3.88
C THR A 634 4.63 -28.76 2.78
N TRP A 635 5.82 -28.50 2.28
CA TRP A 635 6.10 -27.48 1.29
C TRP A 635 6.86 -28.05 0.11
N THR A 636 6.48 -27.66 -1.10
CA THR A 636 7.15 -28.08 -2.33
C THR A 636 7.81 -26.86 -2.98
N HIS A 637 9.10 -26.95 -3.26
CA HIS A 637 9.81 -25.91 -3.98
C HIS A 637 9.32 -25.84 -5.43
N LEU A 638 8.81 -24.68 -5.86
CA LEU A 638 8.12 -24.52 -7.15
C LEU A 638 9.00 -24.86 -8.35
N LEU A 639 10.31 -24.53 -8.30
CA LEU A 639 11.23 -24.69 -9.43
C LEU A 639 11.86 -26.08 -9.49
N SER A 640 12.23 -26.68 -8.35
CA SER A 640 12.93 -27.98 -8.31
C SER A 640 12.02 -29.16 -8.02
N GLY A 641 10.83 -28.95 -7.43
CA GLY A 641 9.95 -30.02 -6.96
C GLY A 641 10.40 -30.65 -5.63
N GLU A 642 11.47 -30.16 -4.99
CA GLU A 642 11.93 -30.66 -3.70
C GLU A 642 10.87 -30.42 -2.61
N VAL A 643 10.63 -31.45 -1.79
CA VAL A 643 9.63 -31.40 -0.72
C VAL A 643 10.32 -31.24 0.64
N LYS A 644 9.82 -30.31 1.45
CA LYS A 644 10.34 -30.01 2.79
C LYS A 644 9.24 -30.00 3.84
N ALA A 645 9.61 -30.37 5.07
CA ALA A 645 8.76 -30.22 6.23
C ALA A 645 8.89 -28.80 6.79
N GLY A 646 7.75 -28.16 7.09
CA GLY A 646 7.68 -26.86 7.76
C GLY A 646 7.74 -26.97 9.29
N GLY A 647 7.30 -25.91 9.98
CA GLY A 647 7.38 -25.70 11.41
C GLY A 647 8.80 -25.41 11.89
N ARG A 648 9.71 -24.97 11.00
CA ARG A 648 11.11 -24.73 11.32
C ARG A 648 11.82 -23.80 10.34
N TRP A 649 12.98 -23.31 10.77
CA TRP A 649 13.93 -22.60 9.92
C TRP A 649 14.69 -23.55 9.00
N HIS A 650 14.97 -23.05 7.79
CA HIS A 650 15.80 -23.70 6.79
C HIS A 650 16.96 -22.80 6.40
N GLN A 651 18.08 -23.43 6.02
CA GLN A 651 19.24 -22.77 5.45
C GLN A 651 19.51 -23.40 4.09
N GLU A 652 19.58 -22.56 3.05
CA GLU A 652 19.80 -23.01 1.67
C GLU A 652 20.86 -22.14 1.00
N LYS A 653 21.36 -22.66 -0.11
CA LYS A 653 22.25 -21.92 -1.00
C LYS A 653 21.70 -21.99 -2.42
N HIS A 654 21.42 -20.84 -3.00
CA HIS A 654 20.85 -20.70 -4.33
C HIS A 654 21.79 -20.00 -5.29
N ASP A 655 21.84 -20.47 -6.56
CA ASP A 655 22.40 -19.71 -7.66
C ASP A 655 21.44 -18.55 -8.07
N PHE A 656 21.78 -17.83 -9.16
CA PHE A 656 20.94 -16.71 -9.60
C PHE A 656 19.69 -17.14 -10.40
N LEU A 657 19.50 -18.43 -10.65
CA LEU A 657 18.29 -18.95 -11.31
C LEU A 657 17.32 -19.60 -10.31
N SER A 658 17.62 -19.55 -9.02
CA SER A 658 16.82 -20.11 -7.95
C SER A 658 16.78 -19.20 -6.71
N LEU A 659 15.72 -19.33 -5.92
CA LEU A 659 15.54 -18.76 -4.58
C LEU A 659 14.53 -19.63 -3.84
N PRO A 660 14.41 -19.55 -2.50
CA PRO A 660 13.30 -20.19 -1.80
C PRO A 660 11.95 -19.67 -2.32
N LEU A 661 11.27 -20.52 -3.09
CA LEU A 661 9.95 -20.28 -3.67
C LEU A 661 9.11 -21.52 -3.45
N TYR A 662 8.25 -21.50 -2.44
CA TYR A 662 7.58 -22.69 -1.93
C TYR A 662 6.07 -22.61 -2.04
N VAL A 663 5.45 -23.75 -2.31
CA VAL A 663 4.00 -23.95 -2.36
C VAL A 663 3.60 -24.89 -1.24
N ALA A 664 2.59 -24.54 -0.45
CA ALA A 664 2.05 -25.40 0.60
C ALA A 664 1.38 -26.65 0.03
N ALA A 665 1.37 -27.74 0.78
CA ALA A 665 0.62 -28.94 0.42
C ALA A 665 -0.88 -28.65 0.24
N ASN A 666 -1.55 -29.50 -0.51
CA ASN A 666 -2.98 -29.39 -0.87
C ASN A 666 -3.31 -28.10 -1.66
N THR A 667 -2.40 -27.71 -2.54
CA THR A 667 -2.55 -26.48 -3.37
C THR A 667 -2.58 -26.85 -4.85
N VAL A 668 -3.37 -26.09 -5.62
CA VAL A 668 -3.39 -26.12 -7.08
C VAL A 668 -3.03 -24.74 -7.62
N ILE A 669 -1.93 -24.66 -8.39
CA ILE A 669 -1.51 -23.42 -9.07
C ILE A 669 -1.90 -23.51 -10.55
N PRO A 670 -2.80 -22.66 -11.06
CA PRO A 670 -3.01 -22.50 -12.50
C PRO A 670 -1.76 -21.94 -13.17
N TRP A 671 -1.21 -22.69 -14.13
CA TRP A 671 0.01 -22.39 -14.83
C TRP A 671 -0.30 -22.09 -16.30
N GLY A 672 0.03 -20.90 -16.76
CA GLY A 672 -0.34 -20.40 -18.09
C GLY A 672 0.44 -21.01 -19.23
N SER A 673 -0.14 -20.94 -20.40
CA SER A 673 0.44 -21.45 -21.68
C SER A 673 1.46 -20.49 -22.30
N GLU A 674 1.44 -19.19 -21.92
CA GLU A 674 2.25 -18.13 -22.52
C GLU A 674 3.37 -17.67 -21.58
N ALA A 675 4.55 -17.40 -22.14
CA ALA A 675 5.71 -16.94 -21.39
C ALA A 675 6.26 -15.58 -21.86
N GLU A 676 5.86 -15.12 -23.05
CA GLU A 676 6.44 -13.92 -23.66
C GLU A 676 5.66 -12.63 -23.34
N ARG A 677 4.44 -12.73 -22.81
CA ARG A 677 3.58 -11.59 -22.46
C ARG A 677 2.70 -11.88 -21.26
N PRO A 678 2.37 -10.87 -20.42
CA PRO A 678 1.53 -11.07 -19.24
C PRO A 678 0.04 -11.15 -19.55
N ALA A 679 -0.42 -10.49 -20.62
CA ALA A 679 -1.83 -10.42 -21.02
C ALA A 679 -2.10 -11.37 -22.18
N TYR A 680 -2.80 -12.46 -21.91
CA TYR A 680 -3.19 -13.48 -22.87
C TYR A 680 -4.45 -14.22 -22.39
N ASP A 681 -5.01 -15.07 -23.21
CA ASP A 681 -6.17 -15.89 -22.86
C ASP A 681 -5.80 -16.94 -21.81
N PHE A 682 -6.05 -16.63 -20.53
CA PHE A 682 -5.72 -17.49 -19.39
C PHE A 682 -6.54 -18.79 -19.34
N GLU A 683 -7.68 -18.83 -20.02
CA GLU A 683 -8.60 -19.98 -20.05
C GLU A 683 -8.11 -21.07 -21.00
N ASN A 684 -7.20 -20.73 -21.91
CA ASN A 684 -6.74 -21.60 -22.98
C ASN A 684 -5.32 -22.12 -22.72
N GLY A 685 -5.20 -23.44 -22.65
CA GLY A 685 -3.92 -24.13 -22.48
C GLY A 685 -3.38 -24.10 -21.05
N VAL A 686 -4.19 -23.73 -20.06
CA VAL A 686 -3.77 -23.69 -18.65
C VAL A 686 -3.48 -25.11 -18.16
N THR A 687 -2.39 -25.24 -17.38
CA THR A 687 -2.05 -26.47 -16.65
C THR A 687 -2.34 -26.28 -15.17
N LEU A 688 -3.17 -27.12 -14.59
CA LEU A 688 -3.44 -27.14 -13.15
C LEU A 688 -2.31 -27.95 -12.48
N ARG A 689 -1.35 -27.28 -11.85
CA ARG A 689 -0.23 -27.91 -11.15
C ARG A 689 -0.63 -28.19 -9.70
N VAL A 690 -0.62 -29.47 -9.33
CA VAL A 690 -1.04 -29.95 -8.01
C VAL A 690 0.19 -30.21 -7.13
N PHE A 691 0.19 -29.65 -5.94
CA PHE A 691 1.29 -29.73 -5.00
C PHE A 691 0.91 -30.54 -3.74
N ALA A 692 1.56 -31.67 -3.55
CA ALA A 692 1.48 -32.53 -2.37
C ALA A 692 0.03 -32.71 -1.85
N LEU A 693 -0.93 -32.99 -2.74
CA LEU A 693 -2.31 -33.23 -2.36
C LEU A 693 -2.39 -34.54 -1.58
N ALA A 694 -2.87 -34.49 -0.35
CA ALA A 694 -3.00 -35.65 0.50
C ALA A 694 -4.06 -36.62 -0.04
N ASP A 695 -3.91 -37.92 0.26
CA ASP A 695 -4.91 -38.92 -0.11
C ASP A 695 -6.26 -38.61 0.56
N GLY A 696 -7.33 -38.69 -0.20
CA GLY A 696 -8.70 -38.30 0.20
C GLY A 696 -8.92 -36.77 0.28
N ALA A 697 -7.91 -35.93 0.03
CA ALA A 697 -8.05 -34.48 0.09
C ALA A 697 -8.59 -33.86 -1.21
N THR A 698 -9.11 -32.65 -1.08
CA THR A 698 -9.58 -31.82 -2.19
C THR A 698 -8.95 -30.44 -2.10
N ALA A 699 -8.35 -29.97 -3.20
CA ALA A 699 -7.81 -28.62 -3.33
C ALA A 699 -8.60 -27.85 -4.39
N THR A 700 -8.83 -26.57 -4.15
CA THR A 700 -9.56 -25.69 -5.08
C THR A 700 -8.59 -24.92 -5.98
N PHE A 701 -9.10 -24.48 -7.15
CA PHE A 701 -8.39 -23.57 -8.03
C PHE A 701 -9.32 -22.49 -8.58
N THR A 702 -8.71 -21.36 -8.94
CA THR A 702 -9.40 -20.25 -9.60
C THR A 702 -8.53 -19.77 -10.77
N VAL A 703 -9.11 -19.67 -11.95
CA VAL A 703 -8.47 -19.12 -13.15
C VAL A 703 -9.13 -17.79 -13.48
N ALA A 704 -8.34 -16.74 -13.60
CA ALA A 704 -8.82 -15.41 -13.98
C ALA A 704 -9.23 -15.34 -15.45
N SER A 705 -10.13 -14.41 -15.75
CA SER A 705 -10.35 -13.93 -17.12
C SER A 705 -9.53 -12.67 -17.39
N LEU A 706 -9.05 -12.53 -18.60
CA LEU A 706 -8.33 -11.32 -19.02
C LEU A 706 -9.20 -10.05 -18.91
N GLN A 707 -10.51 -10.19 -18.97
CA GLN A 707 -11.48 -9.10 -18.83
C GLN A 707 -11.75 -8.69 -17.36
N GLY A 708 -10.97 -9.19 -16.41
CA GLY A 708 -11.08 -8.80 -15.00
C GLY A 708 -12.08 -9.59 -14.17
N GLY A 709 -12.65 -10.69 -14.72
CA GLY A 709 -13.51 -11.61 -14.00
C GLY A 709 -12.83 -12.95 -13.67
N ILE A 710 -13.60 -13.87 -13.11
CA ILE A 710 -13.17 -15.26 -12.93
C ILE A 710 -13.69 -16.08 -14.13
N ALA A 711 -12.75 -16.70 -14.85
CA ALA A 711 -13.04 -17.55 -16.00
C ALA A 711 -13.51 -18.93 -15.58
N ALA A 712 -12.86 -19.50 -14.56
CA ALA A 712 -13.24 -20.83 -14.06
C ALA A 712 -12.88 -20.98 -12.57
N ARG A 713 -13.71 -21.71 -11.86
CA ARG A 713 -13.43 -22.26 -10.53
C ARG A 713 -13.68 -23.76 -10.53
N GLY A 714 -12.89 -24.45 -9.72
CA GLY A 714 -13.04 -25.89 -9.59
C GLY A 714 -12.20 -26.46 -8.46
N ASN A 715 -12.10 -27.77 -8.49
CA ASN A 715 -11.33 -28.51 -7.50
C ASN A 715 -10.58 -29.69 -8.14
N VAL A 716 -9.57 -30.16 -7.42
CA VAL A 716 -8.87 -31.42 -7.70
C VAL A 716 -9.00 -32.30 -6.45
N HIS A 717 -9.54 -33.48 -6.61
CA HIS A 717 -9.64 -34.52 -5.58
C HIS A 717 -8.64 -35.62 -5.83
N ARG A 718 -8.02 -36.17 -4.79
CA ARG A 718 -7.13 -37.32 -4.84
C ARG A 718 -7.76 -38.53 -4.16
N ASP A 719 -7.71 -39.69 -4.82
CA ASP A 719 -8.08 -41.02 -4.28
C ASP A 719 -6.98 -42.01 -4.68
N GLY A 720 -6.08 -42.29 -3.73
CA GLY A 720 -4.88 -43.07 -3.97
C GLY A 720 -3.93 -42.43 -5.00
N GLN A 721 -3.78 -43.07 -6.16
CA GLN A 721 -3.02 -42.55 -7.30
C GLN A 721 -3.88 -41.79 -8.32
N ARG A 722 -5.19 -41.78 -8.10
CA ARG A 722 -6.15 -41.16 -9.01
C ARG A 722 -6.43 -39.71 -8.61
N TYR A 723 -6.32 -38.81 -9.58
CA TYR A 723 -6.69 -37.41 -9.45
C TYR A 723 -7.87 -37.07 -10.33
N VAL A 724 -8.87 -36.42 -9.74
CA VAL A 724 -10.06 -35.97 -10.46
C VAL A 724 -10.15 -34.45 -10.35
N ALA A 725 -9.90 -33.77 -11.45
CA ALA A 725 -10.09 -32.34 -11.56
C ALA A 725 -11.50 -32.05 -12.11
N THR A 726 -12.22 -31.11 -11.47
CA THR A 726 -13.57 -30.71 -11.88
C THR A 726 -13.66 -29.20 -11.97
N VAL A 727 -14.07 -28.68 -13.12
CA VAL A 727 -14.45 -27.29 -13.33
C VAL A 727 -15.92 -27.14 -12.88
N ALA A 728 -16.16 -26.51 -11.75
CA ALA A 728 -17.46 -26.34 -11.14
C ALA A 728 -18.22 -25.12 -11.71
N GLU A 729 -17.49 -24.06 -12.05
CA GLU A 729 -18.01 -22.82 -12.60
C GLU A 729 -17.16 -22.37 -13.78
N GLY A 730 -17.77 -21.79 -14.81
CA GLY A 730 -17.08 -21.31 -16.01
C GLY A 730 -16.59 -22.41 -16.95
N ALA A 731 -15.54 -22.14 -17.71
CA ALA A 731 -14.98 -23.09 -18.68
C ALA A 731 -13.49 -22.92 -18.89
N LEU A 732 -12.78 -24.01 -19.10
CA LEU A 732 -11.39 -24.05 -19.56
C LEU A 732 -11.29 -24.73 -20.92
N ARG A 733 -10.29 -24.36 -21.72
CA ARG A 733 -10.02 -24.89 -23.05
C ARG A 733 -8.60 -25.42 -23.14
N ASN A 734 -8.43 -26.58 -23.74
CA ASN A 734 -7.11 -27.21 -23.94
C ASN A 734 -6.29 -27.30 -22.63
N TRP A 735 -6.95 -27.56 -21.52
CA TRP A 735 -6.32 -27.58 -20.20
C TRP A 735 -5.84 -28.98 -19.81
N SER A 736 -4.91 -29.05 -18.88
CA SER A 736 -4.30 -30.30 -18.41
C SER A 736 -4.04 -30.25 -16.90
N LEU A 737 -3.77 -31.44 -16.33
CA LEU A 737 -3.36 -31.61 -14.94
C LEU A 737 -1.88 -31.98 -14.90
N GLU A 738 -1.14 -31.46 -13.94
CA GLU A 738 0.28 -31.83 -13.67
C GLU A 738 0.43 -32.18 -12.18
N VAL A 739 0.99 -33.35 -11.91
CA VAL A 739 1.29 -33.86 -10.58
C VAL A 739 2.72 -34.42 -10.59
N ASP A 740 3.54 -34.00 -9.64
CA ASP A 740 4.95 -34.45 -9.50
C ASP A 740 5.75 -34.40 -10.80
N GLY A 741 5.54 -33.31 -11.59
CA GLY A 741 6.22 -33.10 -12.88
C GLY A 741 5.71 -33.95 -14.04
N ARG A 742 4.72 -34.80 -13.83
CA ARG A 742 4.04 -35.56 -14.88
C ARG A 742 2.79 -34.81 -15.31
N ARG A 743 2.53 -34.75 -16.60
CA ARG A 743 1.39 -34.03 -17.17
C ARG A 743 0.44 -34.97 -17.91
N SER A 744 -0.88 -34.78 -17.69
CA SER A 744 -1.92 -35.45 -18.43
C SER A 744 -2.03 -34.91 -19.88
N ASP A 745 -2.73 -35.64 -20.74
CA ASP A 745 -3.15 -35.10 -22.04
C ASP A 745 -4.09 -33.89 -21.87
N ALA A 746 -4.01 -32.94 -22.80
CA ALA A 746 -4.88 -31.77 -22.77
C ALA A 746 -6.32 -32.13 -23.12
N GLN A 747 -7.28 -31.55 -22.36
CA GLN A 747 -8.71 -31.68 -22.59
C GLN A 747 -9.26 -30.44 -23.31
N SER A 748 -9.94 -30.61 -24.44
CA SER A 748 -10.35 -29.44 -25.25
C SER A 748 -11.44 -28.61 -24.56
N THR A 749 -12.52 -29.26 -24.06
CA THR A 749 -13.66 -28.56 -23.41
C THR A 749 -14.30 -29.36 -22.27
N ALA A 750 -13.61 -30.40 -21.77
CA ALA A 750 -14.16 -31.23 -20.69
C ALA A 750 -14.28 -30.42 -19.37
N THR A 751 -15.39 -30.63 -18.67
CA THR A 751 -15.62 -30.07 -17.33
C THR A 751 -15.01 -30.96 -16.22
N SER A 752 -14.50 -32.13 -16.57
CA SER A 752 -13.81 -33.03 -15.63
C SER A 752 -12.70 -33.78 -16.35
N LEU A 753 -11.58 -33.97 -15.63
CA LEU A 753 -10.44 -34.75 -16.06
C LEU A 753 -10.10 -35.75 -14.96
N THR A 754 -10.00 -37.00 -15.30
CA THR A 754 -9.51 -38.05 -14.41
C THR A 754 -8.15 -38.53 -14.92
N TRP A 755 -7.19 -38.63 -14.02
CA TRP A 755 -5.83 -39.02 -14.34
C TRP A 755 -5.22 -39.86 -13.22
N ASP A 756 -4.60 -40.98 -13.59
CA ASP A 756 -3.81 -41.83 -12.68
C ASP A 756 -2.34 -41.43 -12.80
N ALA A 757 -1.83 -40.72 -11.79
CA ALA A 757 -0.50 -40.08 -11.81
C ALA A 757 0.64 -41.03 -11.35
#